data_9b38475adc09243904bb44a33b4c8899
#
_entry.id   9b38475adc09243904bb44a33b4c8899
#
_cell.length_a   1.000
_cell.length_b   1.000
_cell.length_c   1.000
_cell.angle_alpha   90.00
_cell.angle_beta   90.00
_cell.angle_gamma   90.00
#
_symmetry.space_group_name_H-M   'P 1'
#
loop_
_entity.id
_entity.type
_entity.pdbx_description
1 polymer ?
#
loop_
_entity_poly.entity_id
_entity_poly.type
_entity_poly.pdbx_seq_one_letter_code
_entity_poly.pdbx_strand_id
1 'polypeptide(L)'
;MVHNILYYIVKEILKRTLVRMLICCVIALLFCITGNAKVPYIPKIINYSVSDYKAGNQNWAVSQGPGGKMYIGNNRGLLVFDGIHWDLVKLPNNLGVRALYISKDGRIYVGSFRGVGVFAGSFEEFGYFEMDDENDLIYHSLSSSEMNVYLNNDEFWTINEYKGEIYFQSFRSFFIYDGEKVRKGVSDLSPLYIFTLDDHLYVQFMEGGSFCRMDDGQFTELLSKKVLEDDVVSVLPFDHQLLLVSARSGCFIYDEVRKKLSVWNTPANEILKEGIANRGVMMKDSTFIVGTISNGVVAINKQGETLWHINRENGLINNTVLRVFADNSDNLWVTLDNGIAQIHVNSPIYFYEPLEAQIGMVHDMVIEKGIVYLATNQGLYALSENDSYPTLIPGTQEQTWYISDVGNQLIAGHNTGTLQLEGRKATQIPGPNGGGTALRKTIIHGKEVLLQMSYRPLSVFTRDMVTNRWKFSHNVEGFSNLIKSFEVDPTGNIWASHMYKGIYRLRLNEDLRSVKEMEYIGKLEEGNESGTINVMKLRGRIVFSDGSKFYTYEDLTGKIVPYDLLNEDFPELSDTYRVVSLNNDLYWFIRNSEYVLLGYESGRFQLKQRIPFTLFDNPTIEDRGNIYVASDGTSYFCLNGGIARYDRYRNYVDTTRVPLSLSQVRAYNRHENEFAPLPCK
;
A
#
# COMPACT_ATOMS: atom_id res chain seq x y z
N MET A 1 32.55 59.60 -34.04
CA MET A 1 33.03 58.87 -32.87
C MET A 1 31.90 58.64 -31.84
N VAL A 2 31.16 59.64 -31.46
CA VAL A 2 30.06 59.55 -30.45
C VAL A 2 28.94 58.57 -30.88
N HIS A 3 28.55 58.56 -32.16
CA HIS A 3 27.49 57.71 -32.67
C HIS A 3 27.81 56.18 -32.58
N ASN A 4 29.07 55.80 -32.76
CA ASN A 4 29.50 54.41 -32.64
C ASN A 4 29.60 53.93 -31.19
N ILE A 5 29.90 54.81 -30.25
CA ILE A 5 29.92 54.51 -28.82
C ILE A 5 28.51 54.28 -28.29
N LEU A 6 27.54 55.13 -28.71
CA LEU A 6 26.15 55.01 -28.31
C LEU A 6 25.55 53.70 -28.85
N TYR A 7 25.84 53.34 -30.08
CA TYR A 7 25.41 52.06 -30.69
C TYR A 7 25.94 50.85 -29.94
N TYR A 8 27.22 50.87 -29.51
CA TYR A 8 27.82 49.79 -28.73
C TYR A 8 27.20 49.67 -27.33
N ILE A 9 26.94 50.76 -26.65
CA ILE A 9 26.28 50.79 -25.32
C ILE A 9 24.86 50.27 -25.41
N VAL A 10 24.08 50.69 -26.40
CA VAL A 10 22.70 50.21 -26.58
C VAL A 10 22.67 48.69 -26.91
N LYS A 11 23.59 48.23 -27.73
CA LYS A 11 23.73 46.79 -28.09
C LYS A 11 24.09 45.94 -26.85
N GLU A 12 24.97 46.43 -25.97
CA GLU A 12 25.37 45.72 -24.76
C GLU A 12 24.26 45.71 -23.71
N ILE A 13 23.49 46.77 -23.58
CA ILE A 13 22.28 46.84 -22.71
C ILE A 13 21.20 45.88 -23.20
N LEU A 14 20.92 45.85 -24.49
CA LEU A 14 19.96 44.90 -25.09
C LEU A 14 20.37 43.46 -24.87
N LYS A 15 21.66 43.15 -25.06
CA LYS A 15 22.17 41.78 -24.81
C LYS A 15 22.04 41.36 -23.34
N ARG A 16 22.35 42.22 -22.40
CA ARG A 16 22.16 41.97 -20.96
C ARG A 16 20.67 41.83 -20.55
N THR A 17 19.80 42.59 -21.16
CA THR A 17 18.36 42.51 -20.92
C THR A 17 17.77 41.19 -21.49
N LEU A 18 18.23 40.79 -22.69
CA LEU A 18 17.84 39.50 -23.29
C LEU A 18 18.28 38.30 -22.45
N VAL A 19 19.55 38.34 -21.97
CA VAL A 19 20.06 37.26 -21.08
C VAL A 19 19.30 37.22 -19.76
N ARG A 20 18.95 38.37 -19.17
CA ARG A 20 18.11 38.42 -17.96
C ARG A 20 16.71 37.89 -18.21
N MET A 21 16.07 38.23 -19.32
CA MET A 21 14.78 37.66 -19.71
C MET A 21 14.87 36.15 -19.93
N LEU A 22 15.91 35.67 -20.58
CA LEU A 22 16.13 34.22 -20.79
C LEU A 22 16.31 33.49 -19.44
N ILE A 23 17.08 34.05 -18.54
CA ILE A 23 17.27 33.50 -17.18
C ILE A 23 15.95 33.53 -16.40
N CYS A 24 15.16 34.61 -16.48
CA CYS A 24 13.84 34.65 -15.86
C CYS A 24 12.86 33.64 -16.49
N CYS A 25 12.91 33.44 -17.81
CA CYS A 25 12.10 32.41 -18.47
C CYS A 25 12.53 31.00 -18.11
N VAL A 26 13.85 30.74 -17.97
CA VAL A 26 14.38 29.44 -17.52
C VAL A 26 14.04 29.19 -16.04
N ILE A 27 14.12 30.22 -15.20
CA ILE A 27 13.70 30.15 -13.79
C ILE A 27 12.18 29.95 -13.72
N ALA A 28 11.39 30.66 -14.51
CA ALA A 28 9.94 30.46 -14.59
C ALA A 28 9.56 29.07 -15.13
N LEU A 29 10.30 28.52 -16.10
CA LEU A 29 10.18 27.13 -16.57
C LEU A 29 10.60 26.09 -15.50
N LEU A 30 11.60 26.40 -14.68
CA LEU A 30 11.98 25.58 -13.55
C LEU A 30 10.98 25.64 -12.37
N PHE A 31 10.25 26.76 -12.23
CA PHE A 31 9.15 26.89 -11.27
C PHE A 31 7.79 26.38 -11.83
N CYS A 32 7.68 26.07 -13.11
CA CYS A 32 6.58 25.34 -13.71
C CYS A 32 6.74 23.81 -13.60
N ILE A 33 7.61 23.30 -12.73
CA ILE A 33 7.47 21.94 -12.24
C ILE A 33 6.22 21.96 -11.37
N THR A 34 5.12 21.57 -12.00
CA THR A 34 3.83 21.35 -11.33
C THR A 34 4.08 20.39 -10.18
N GLY A 35 4.04 20.91 -8.96
CA GLY A 35 4.01 20.08 -7.77
C GLY A 35 2.81 19.14 -7.90
N ASN A 36 3.07 17.87 -8.16
CA ASN A 36 2.02 16.86 -8.11
C ASN A 36 1.60 16.73 -6.64
N ALA A 37 0.28 16.70 -6.39
CA ALA A 37 -0.23 16.41 -5.07
C ALA A 37 0.49 15.16 -4.53
N LYS A 38 1.25 15.32 -3.45
CA LYS A 38 2.00 14.23 -2.83
C LYS A 38 1.04 13.45 -1.93
N VAL A 39 0.14 12.68 -2.57
CA VAL A 39 -0.76 11.78 -1.85
C VAL A 39 0.09 10.78 -1.05
N PRO A 40 -0.09 10.68 0.27
CA PRO A 40 0.71 9.78 1.11
C PRO A 40 0.22 8.33 0.99
N TYR A 41 0.54 7.69 -0.12
CA TYR A 41 0.23 6.28 -0.31
C TYR A 41 1.08 5.41 0.61
N ILE A 42 0.44 4.48 1.30
CA ILE A 42 1.06 3.53 2.23
C ILE A 42 0.77 2.09 1.81
N PRO A 43 1.67 1.11 2.12
CA PRO A 43 1.37 -0.30 1.94
C PRO A 43 0.22 -0.76 2.85
N LYS A 44 -0.39 -1.92 2.56
CA LYS A 44 -1.43 -2.52 3.40
C LYS A 44 -0.91 -2.80 4.80
N ILE A 45 -1.71 -2.45 5.82
CA ILE A 45 -1.43 -2.68 7.24
C ILE A 45 -2.50 -3.62 7.80
N ILE A 46 -2.06 -4.68 8.46
CA ILE A 46 -2.92 -5.54 9.27
C ILE A 46 -2.54 -5.31 10.72
N ASN A 47 -3.46 -4.80 11.51
CA ASN A 47 -3.28 -4.59 12.94
C ASN A 47 -3.87 -5.74 13.76
N TYR A 48 -3.11 -6.23 14.72
CA TYR A 48 -3.55 -7.20 15.71
C TYR A 48 -3.60 -6.52 17.07
N SER A 49 -4.78 -6.42 17.63
CA SER A 49 -5.05 -5.84 18.95
C SER A 49 -4.93 -6.88 20.07
N VAL A 50 -4.95 -6.44 21.30
CA VAL A 50 -4.98 -7.32 22.49
C VAL A 50 -6.16 -8.31 22.44
N SER A 51 -7.30 -7.92 21.86
CA SER A 51 -8.46 -8.80 21.70
C SER A 51 -8.21 -9.96 20.74
N ASP A 52 -7.31 -9.79 19.75
CA ASP A 52 -6.99 -10.80 18.78
C ASP A 52 -6.04 -11.86 19.36
N TYR A 53 -4.95 -11.44 20.01
CA TYR A 53 -3.95 -12.37 20.55
C TYR A 53 -4.15 -12.69 22.06
N LYS A 54 -5.09 -12.06 22.75
CA LYS A 54 -5.56 -12.38 24.13
C LYS A 54 -4.44 -12.47 25.18
N ALA A 55 -3.43 -11.58 25.09
CA ALA A 55 -2.30 -11.54 26.02
C ALA A 55 -2.06 -10.13 26.56
N GLY A 56 -0.81 -9.78 26.90
CA GLY A 56 -0.47 -8.43 27.36
C GLY A 56 -0.39 -7.42 26.22
N ASN A 57 -0.47 -6.14 26.52
CA ASN A 57 -0.44 -5.08 25.51
C ASN A 57 0.95 -4.86 24.87
N GLN A 58 2.04 -4.99 25.64
CA GLN A 58 3.39 -4.73 25.17
C GLN A 58 4.02 -5.94 24.48
N ASN A 59 4.56 -5.71 23.28
CA ASN A 59 5.18 -6.72 22.44
C ASN A 59 6.61 -6.26 22.11
N TRP A 60 7.63 -6.87 22.74
CA TRP A 60 8.99 -6.37 22.80
C TRP A 60 9.92 -6.86 21.70
N ALA A 61 9.67 -8.07 21.21
CA ALA A 61 10.50 -8.73 20.25
C ALA A 61 9.66 -9.51 19.25
N VAL A 62 10.19 -9.77 18.07
CA VAL A 62 9.55 -10.60 17.04
C VAL A 62 10.62 -11.29 16.21
N SER A 63 10.35 -12.56 15.86
CA SER A 63 11.17 -13.35 14.96
C SER A 63 10.31 -14.40 14.26
N GLN A 64 10.77 -14.89 13.11
CA GLN A 64 10.12 -15.97 12.39
C GLN A 64 10.89 -17.28 12.57
N GLY A 65 10.17 -18.34 12.94
CA GLY A 65 10.74 -19.67 13.12
C GLY A 65 10.45 -20.63 11.97
N PRO A 66 10.81 -21.90 12.18
CA PRO A 66 10.54 -22.97 11.23
C PRO A 66 9.05 -23.05 10.87
N GLY A 67 8.75 -23.40 9.61
CA GLY A 67 7.38 -23.49 9.12
C GLY A 67 6.68 -22.14 8.94
N GLY A 68 7.40 -21.00 9.07
CA GLY A 68 6.84 -19.67 8.86
C GLY A 68 6.08 -19.06 10.04
N LYS A 69 5.98 -19.80 11.17
CA LYS A 69 5.35 -19.28 12.38
C LYS A 69 6.07 -18.04 12.91
N MET A 70 5.29 -17.07 13.39
CA MET A 70 5.83 -15.88 14.05
C MET A 70 5.83 -16.06 15.56
N TYR A 71 6.93 -15.67 16.18
CA TYR A 71 7.11 -15.71 17.63
C TYR A 71 7.31 -14.28 18.14
N ILE A 72 6.53 -13.90 19.14
CA ILE A 72 6.55 -12.54 19.67
C ILE A 72 6.76 -12.56 21.17
N GLY A 73 7.76 -11.81 21.64
CA GLY A 73 7.99 -11.58 23.06
C GLY A 73 6.97 -10.61 23.63
N ASN A 74 6.11 -11.10 24.50
CA ASN A 74 5.02 -10.34 25.13
C ASN A 74 5.23 -10.23 26.65
N ASN A 75 4.68 -9.21 27.29
CA ASN A 75 4.79 -9.04 28.74
C ASN A 75 4.05 -10.10 29.58
N ARG A 76 3.44 -11.11 28.95
CA ARG A 76 2.83 -12.29 29.60
C ARG A 76 3.43 -13.63 29.15
N GLY A 77 4.49 -13.63 28.35
CA GLY A 77 5.14 -14.83 27.84
C GLY A 77 5.51 -14.74 26.37
N LEU A 78 5.57 -15.86 25.70
CA LEU A 78 5.86 -15.99 24.28
C LEU A 78 4.55 -16.19 23.50
N LEU A 79 4.22 -15.26 22.61
CA LEU A 79 3.12 -15.44 21.66
C LEU A 79 3.62 -16.20 20.45
N VAL A 80 2.79 -17.10 19.94
CA VAL A 80 3.02 -17.86 18.70
C VAL A 80 1.85 -17.61 17.75
N PHE A 81 2.16 -17.24 16.52
CA PHE A 81 1.19 -17.03 15.46
C PHE A 81 1.46 -17.95 14.26
N ASP A 82 0.49 -18.75 13.90
CA ASP A 82 0.60 -19.71 12.80
C ASP A 82 0.08 -19.18 11.45
N GLY A 83 -0.34 -17.91 11.39
CA GLY A 83 -1.00 -17.27 10.27
C GLY A 83 -2.51 -17.08 10.45
N ILE A 84 -3.11 -17.82 11.42
CA ILE A 84 -4.55 -17.78 11.71
C ILE A 84 -4.79 -17.63 13.21
N HIS A 85 -4.12 -18.44 14.04
CA HIS A 85 -4.35 -18.54 15.47
C HIS A 85 -3.18 -17.96 16.27
N TRP A 86 -3.54 -17.40 17.42
CA TRP A 86 -2.59 -16.88 18.41
C TRP A 86 -2.60 -17.76 19.65
N ASP A 87 -1.43 -18.26 20.04
CA ASP A 87 -1.23 -19.02 21.26
C ASP A 87 -0.25 -18.31 22.19
N LEU A 88 -0.52 -18.36 23.52
CA LEU A 88 0.36 -17.82 24.54
C LEU A 88 1.05 -18.94 25.31
N VAL A 89 2.35 -19.06 25.12
CA VAL A 89 3.22 -19.97 25.87
C VAL A 89 3.83 -19.21 27.06
N LYS A 90 3.60 -19.70 28.27
CA LYS A 90 4.06 -19.04 29.51
C LYS A 90 5.44 -19.52 29.91
N LEU A 91 6.26 -18.58 30.37
CA LEU A 91 7.50 -18.90 31.07
C LEU A 91 7.20 -19.29 32.53
N PRO A 92 8.15 -19.97 33.21
CA PRO A 92 8.09 -20.16 34.65
C PRO A 92 7.85 -18.84 35.39
N ASN A 93 7.14 -18.90 36.52
CA ASN A 93 6.80 -17.71 37.34
C ASN A 93 6.00 -16.60 36.61
N ASN A 94 5.37 -16.89 35.46
CA ASN A 94 4.65 -15.95 34.62
C ASN A 94 5.49 -14.73 34.19
N LEU A 95 6.78 -14.93 33.94
CA LEU A 95 7.67 -13.89 33.43
C LEU A 95 7.28 -13.49 31.99
N GLY A 96 7.47 -12.22 31.67
CA GLY A 96 7.35 -11.71 30.30
C GLY A 96 8.60 -12.00 29.46
N VAL A 97 8.44 -12.08 28.16
CA VAL A 97 9.56 -12.21 27.19
C VAL A 97 9.86 -10.83 26.60
N ARG A 98 11.10 -10.36 26.76
CA ARG A 98 11.55 -9.08 26.24
C ARG A 98 12.55 -9.22 25.08
N ALA A 99 13.40 -10.22 25.13
CA ALA A 99 14.35 -10.52 24.08
C ALA A 99 14.06 -11.89 23.46
N LEU A 100 14.23 -12.00 22.17
CA LEU A 100 13.94 -13.20 21.37
C LEU A 100 14.95 -13.34 20.24
N TYR A 101 15.45 -14.56 20.06
CA TYR A 101 16.26 -14.96 18.92
C TYR A 101 15.92 -16.42 18.54
N ILE A 102 15.82 -16.73 17.26
CA ILE A 102 15.59 -18.09 16.78
C ILE A 102 16.80 -18.53 15.98
N SER A 103 17.43 -19.61 16.40
CA SER A 103 18.60 -20.17 15.75
C SER A 103 18.21 -21.04 14.53
N LYS A 104 19.20 -21.34 13.69
CA LYS A 104 19.00 -22.14 12.48
C LYS A 104 18.51 -23.57 12.75
N ASP A 105 18.83 -24.14 13.91
CA ASP A 105 18.34 -25.43 14.37
C ASP A 105 16.92 -25.41 14.95
N GLY A 106 16.30 -24.23 14.99
CA GLY A 106 14.91 -24.05 15.41
C GLY A 106 14.70 -23.79 16.89
N ARG A 107 15.76 -23.71 17.71
CA ARG A 107 15.65 -23.31 19.12
C ARG A 107 15.26 -21.84 19.24
N ILE A 108 14.33 -21.58 20.15
CA ILE A 108 13.77 -20.24 20.39
C ILE A 108 14.34 -19.70 21.71
N TYR A 109 15.42 -18.94 21.61
CA TYR A 109 16.08 -18.32 22.76
C TYR A 109 15.28 -17.12 23.25
N VAL A 110 15.04 -17.03 24.56
CA VAL A 110 14.26 -16.00 25.21
C VAL A 110 14.98 -15.41 26.41
N GLY A 111 14.85 -14.11 26.58
CA GLY A 111 15.28 -13.39 27.76
C GLY A 111 14.09 -12.71 28.42
N SER A 112 13.93 -12.91 29.74
CA SER A 112 12.77 -12.46 30.47
C SER A 112 12.95 -11.09 31.13
N PHE A 113 11.82 -10.58 31.60
CA PHE A 113 11.74 -9.44 32.51
C PHE A 113 10.56 -9.61 33.45
N ARG A 114 10.58 -8.89 34.58
CA ARG A 114 9.46 -8.86 35.52
C ARG A 114 8.29 -8.06 34.96
N GLY A 115 7.24 -8.75 34.53
CA GLY A 115 5.98 -8.16 34.17
C GLY A 115 5.03 -7.97 35.37
N VAL A 116 3.84 -7.48 35.07
CA VAL A 116 2.76 -7.35 36.05
C VAL A 116 2.23 -8.74 36.42
N GLY A 117 2.14 -9.02 37.72
CA GLY A 117 1.61 -10.30 38.25
C GLY A 117 2.65 -11.39 38.50
N VAL A 118 3.94 -11.04 38.44
CA VAL A 118 5.05 -11.95 38.81
C VAL A 118 5.10 -12.14 40.34
N PHE A 119 5.38 -13.37 40.77
CA PHE A 119 5.50 -13.69 42.22
C PHE A 119 6.66 -12.95 42.87
N ALA A 120 6.46 -12.48 44.09
CA ALA A 120 7.52 -11.83 44.85
C ALA A 120 8.68 -12.82 45.11
N GLY A 121 9.93 -12.38 44.82
CA GLY A 121 11.12 -13.21 44.98
C GLY A 121 11.53 -14.01 43.76
N SER A 122 10.78 -13.91 42.62
CA SER A 122 11.24 -14.46 41.35
C SER A 122 12.40 -13.63 40.80
N PHE A 123 13.33 -14.30 40.10
CA PHE A 123 14.42 -13.66 39.36
C PHE A 123 14.10 -13.67 37.87
N GLU A 124 14.68 -12.74 37.12
CA GLU A 124 14.68 -12.76 35.70
C GLU A 124 15.39 -14.03 35.21
N GLU A 125 14.83 -14.63 34.18
CA GLU A 125 15.35 -15.88 33.57
C GLU A 125 15.70 -15.68 32.11
N PHE A 126 16.60 -16.53 31.63
CA PHE A 126 16.87 -16.70 30.21
C PHE A 126 17.07 -18.19 29.88
N GLY A 127 16.76 -18.54 28.68
CA GLY A 127 16.80 -19.93 28.24
C GLY A 127 16.32 -20.06 26.81
N TYR A 128 15.86 -21.25 26.47
CA TYR A 128 15.29 -21.51 25.15
C TYR A 128 14.10 -22.45 25.23
N PHE A 129 13.24 -22.37 24.23
CA PHE A 129 12.23 -23.37 23.92
C PHE A 129 12.74 -24.29 22.81
N GLU A 130 12.45 -25.55 22.94
CA GLU A 130 12.67 -26.59 21.95
C GLU A 130 11.34 -27.33 21.72
N MET A 131 11.06 -27.75 20.49
CA MET A 131 9.89 -28.57 20.19
C MET A 131 10.19 -30.04 20.55
N ASP A 132 9.26 -30.62 21.28
CA ASP A 132 9.29 -32.08 21.52
C ASP A 132 8.67 -32.88 20.35
N ASP A 133 8.61 -34.20 20.50
CA ASP A 133 8.05 -35.10 19.49
C ASP A 133 6.52 -34.91 19.27
N GLU A 134 5.82 -34.27 20.21
CA GLU A 134 4.40 -33.93 20.15
C GLU A 134 4.12 -32.51 19.59
N ASN A 135 5.17 -31.80 19.16
CA ASN A 135 5.18 -30.40 18.71
C ASN A 135 4.80 -29.39 19.82
N ASP A 136 4.99 -29.75 21.06
CA ASP A 136 4.85 -28.83 22.20
C ASP A 136 6.19 -28.11 22.46
N LEU A 137 6.09 -26.85 22.89
CA LEU A 137 7.26 -26.04 23.25
C LEU A 137 7.67 -26.30 24.70
N ILE A 138 8.82 -26.94 24.89
CA ILE A 138 9.40 -27.22 26.21
C ILE A 138 10.46 -26.17 26.52
N TYR A 139 10.33 -25.53 27.68
CA TYR A 139 11.29 -24.51 28.15
C TYR A 139 12.48 -25.14 28.88
N HIS A 140 13.68 -24.74 28.49
CA HIS A 140 14.94 -25.09 29.14
C HIS A 140 15.59 -23.84 29.71
N SER A 141 15.65 -23.75 31.06
CA SER A 141 16.31 -22.64 31.73
C SER A 141 17.84 -22.75 31.61
N LEU A 142 18.49 -21.66 31.27
CA LEU A 142 19.94 -21.48 31.29
C LEU A 142 20.41 -20.70 32.53
N SER A 143 19.49 -20.20 33.34
CA SER A 143 19.78 -19.50 34.59
C SER A 143 20.25 -20.47 35.68
N SER A 144 21.22 -20.05 36.49
CA SER A 144 21.69 -20.79 37.66
C SER A 144 21.61 -19.95 38.89
N SER A 145 21.60 -20.61 40.10
CA SER A 145 21.58 -19.89 41.37
C SER A 145 22.77 -18.95 41.57
N GLU A 146 23.91 -19.26 40.97
CA GLU A 146 25.10 -18.41 40.98
C GLU A 146 24.94 -17.12 40.15
N MET A 147 24.11 -17.16 39.12
CA MET A 147 23.81 -16.00 38.25
C MET A 147 22.78 -15.06 38.89
N ASN A 148 21.99 -15.51 39.84
CA ASN A 148 20.95 -14.70 40.49
C ASN A 148 21.47 -13.40 41.09
N VAL A 149 22.74 -13.39 41.52
CA VAL A 149 23.42 -12.17 42.02
C VAL A 149 23.53 -11.09 40.95
N TYR A 150 23.71 -11.50 39.71
CA TYR A 150 23.86 -10.60 38.56
C TYR A 150 22.51 -10.26 37.91
N LEU A 151 21.50 -11.11 38.07
CA LEU A 151 20.17 -10.99 37.48
C LEU A 151 19.16 -10.28 38.36
N ASN A 152 19.52 -9.91 39.56
CA ASN A 152 18.60 -9.25 40.50
C ASN A 152 18.23 -7.84 40.01
N ASN A 153 16.98 -7.64 39.63
CA ASN A 153 16.45 -6.42 39.02
C ASN A 153 17.18 -6.00 37.72
N ASP A 154 17.58 -6.95 36.92
CA ASP A 154 18.13 -6.70 35.60
C ASP A 154 17.22 -7.34 34.54
N GLU A 155 17.17 -6.79 33.33
CA GLU A 155 16.27 -7.19 32.26
C GLU A 155 17.06 -7.52 31.00
N PHE A 156 16.65 -8.56 30.28
CA PHE A 156 17.25 -8.91 29.00
C PHE A 156 16.69 -8.06 27.87
N TRP A 157 17.56 -7.46 27.08
CA TRP A 157 17.19 -6.53 26.02
C TRP A 157 17.41 -7.03 24.61
N THR A 158 18.49 -7.76 24.39
CA THR A 158 18.80 -8.36 23.07
C THR A 158 19.38 -9.75 23.23
N ILE A 159 19.14 -10.60 22.24
CA ILE A 159 19.77 -11.89 22.06
C ILE A 159 20.31 -11.94 20.64
N ASN A 160 21.58 -12.31 20.50
CA ASN A 160 22.26 -12.36 19.21
C ASN A 160 23.10 -13.65 19.11
N GLU A 161 23.21 -14.20 17.92
CA GLU A 161 24.18 -15.26 17.61
C GLU A 161 25.45 -14.63 17.02
N TYR A 162 26.59 -15.03 17.53
CA TYR A 162 27.89 -14.64 16.99
C TYR A 162 28.88 -15.79 17.09
N LYS A 163 29.47 -16.20 15.96
CA LYS A 163 30.41 -17.34 15.84
C LYS A 163 29.89 -18.63 16.46
N GLY A 164 28.59 -18.89 16.36
CA GLY A 164 27.94 -20.11 16.91
C GLY A 164 27.63 -20.05 18.41
N GLU A 165 27.92 -18.95 19.08
CA GLU A 165 27.57 -18.72 20.46
C GLU A 165 26.39 -17.74 20.57
N ILE A 166 25.55 -17.93 21.60
CA ILE A 166 24.37 -17.08 21.86
C ILE A 166 24.69 -16.06 22.94
N TYR A 167 24.56 -14.80 22.63
CA TYR A 167 24.80 -13.66 23.51
C TYR A 167 23.50 -13.11 24.05
N PHE A 168 23.27 -13.28 25.35
CA PHE A 168 22.13 -12.70 26.07
C PHE A 168 22.58 -11.39 26.75
N GLN A 169 22.09 -10.27 26.27
CA GLN A 169 22.45 -8.97 26.83
C GLN A 169 21.38 -8.47 27.79
N SER A 170 21.81 -8.12 29.00
CA SER A 170 21.04 -7.37 29.98
C SER A 170 21.56 -5.93 30.10
N PHE A 171 20.97 -5.09 30.95
CA PHE A 171 21.47 -3.72 31.17
C PHE A 171 22.86 -3.67 31.80
N ARG A 172 23.18 -4.61 32.67
CA ARG A 172 24.43 -4.58 33.44
C ARG A 172 25.47 -5.53 32.94
N SER A 173 25.08 -6.52 32.13
CA SER A 173 25.94 -7.62 31.76
C SER A 173 25.52 -8.26 30.47
N PHE A 174 26.31 -9.17 29.99
CA PHE A 174 25.90 -10.12 28.96
C PHE A 174 26.40 -11.52 29.33
N PHE A 175 25.64 -12.51 28.91
CA PHE A 175 25.92 -13.92 29.14
C PHE A 175 26.08 -14.61 27.80
N ILE A 176 27.00 -15.58 27.73
CA ILE A 176 27.34 -16.26 26.49
C ILE A 176 27.08 -17.74 26.70
N TYR A 177 26.27 -18.33 25.84
CA TYR A 177 25.96 -19.76 25.82
C TYR A 177 26.63 -20.37 24.58
N ASP A 178 27.49 -21.36 24.79
CA ASP A 178 28.28 -22.06 23.74
C ASP A 178 27.62 -23.34 23.21
N GLY A 179 26.39 -23.62 23.67
CA GLY A 179 25.66 -24.87 23.38
C GLY A 179 25.67 -25.86 24.52
N GLU A 180 26.60 -25.74 25.48
CA GLU A 180 26.73 -26.62 26.65
C GLU A 180 26.69 -25.83 27.97
N LYS A 181 27.41 -24.73 28.04
CA LYS A 181 27.64 -23.96 29.27
C LYS A 181 27.38 -22.48 29.04
N VAL A 182 26.95 -21.82 30.12
CA VAL A 182 26.81 -20.36 30.17
C VAL A 182 28.01 -19.77 30.91
N ARG A 183 28.61 -18.73 30.34
CA ARG A 183 29.60 -17.90 31.00
C ARG A 183 29.17 -16.42 30.99
N LYS A 184 29.56 -15.67 32.01
CA LYS A 184 29.40 -14.23 32.01
C LYS A 184 30.45 -13.60 31.10
N GLY A 185 30.02 -12.70 30.21
CA GLY A 185 30.95 -11.93 29.40
C GLY A 185 31.73 -10.93 30.26
N VAL A 186 32.95 -10.62 29.83
CA VAL A 186 33.85 -9.70 30.53
C VAL A 186 33.76 -8.34 29.87
N SER A 187 33.29 -7.33 30.59
CA SER A 187 33.28 -5.93 30.19
C SER A 187 33.32 -5.05 31.43
N ASP A 188 34.14 -4.01 31.39
CA ASP A 188 34.17 -2.98 32.43
C ASP A 188 33.04 -1.96 32.31
N LEU A 189 32.36 -1.93 31.14
CA LEU A 189 31.26 -1.03 30.82
C LEU A 189 29.96 -1.81 30.60
N SER A 190 28.84 -1.20 30.95
CA SER A 190 27.49 -1.78 30.77
C SER A 190 27.03 -1.65 29.31
N PRO A 191 26.69 -2.74 28.61
CA PRO A 191 26.18 -2.67 27.24
C PRO A 191 24.75 -2.11 27.22
N LEU A 192 24.51 -1.10 26.40
CA LEU A 192 23.14 -0.63 26.11
C LEU A 192 22.47 -1.51 25.06
N TYR A 193 23.16 -1.76 23.95
CA TYR A 193 22.71 -2.64 22.88
C TYR A 193 23.86 -3.43 22.29
N ILE A 194 23.58 -4.68 21.88
CA ILE A 194 24.45 -5.55 21.09
C ILE A 194 23.79 -5.79 19.74
N PHE A 195 24.57 -5.64 18.67
CA PHE A 195 24.14 -5.88 17.28
C PHE A 195 25.08 -6.89 16.62
N THR A 196 24.52 -7.77 15.80
CA THR A 196 25.30 -8.61 14.88
C THR A 196 25.03 -8.17 13.45
N LEU A 197 26.08 -7.96 12.68
CA LEU A 197 26.02 -7.70 11.26
C LEU A 197 27.19 -8.42 10.59
N ASP A 198 26.85 -9.27 9.60
CA ASP A 198 27.80 -10.17 8.98
C ASP A 198 28.58 -10.99 10.05
N ASP A 199 29.91 -11.04 9.99
CA ASP A 199 30.76 -11.74 10.94
C ASP A 199 31.27 -10.87 12.10
N HIS A 200 30.59 -9.74 12.37
CA HIS A 200 30.98 -8.78 13.39
C HIS A 200 29.92 -8.57 14.46
N LEU A 201 30.36 -8.33 15.68
CA LEU A 201 29.53 -7.94 16.80
C LEU A 201 29.85 -6.49 17.21
N TYR A 202 28.82 -5.67 17.27
CA TYR A 202 28.89 -4.27 17.64
C TYR A 202 28.20 -4.03 18.96
N VAL A 203 28.73 -3.14 19.78
CA VAL A 203 28.20 -2.81 21.10
C VAL A 203 28.12 -1.29 21.28
N GLN A 204 26.95 -0.81 21.62
CA GLN A 204 26.74 0.53 22.18
C GLN A 204 26.82 0.43 23.69
N PHE A 205 27.73 1.14 24.33
CA PHE A 205 27.86 1.18 25.78
C PHE A 205 27.05 2.33 26.40
N MET A 206 26.53 2.13 27.63
CA MET A 206 25.80 3.14 28.40
C MET A 206 26.76 4.21 28.92
N GLU A 207 27.80 3.76 29.62
CA GLU A 207 28.79 4.63 30.24
C GLU A 207 29.82 5.05 29.21
N GLY A 208 30.09 6.37 29.13
CA GLY A 208 31.01 6.92 28.14
C GLY A 208 30.42 7.00 26.72
N GLY A 209 29.27 6.34 26.44
CA GLY A 209 28.54 6.42 25.17
C GLY A 209 29.35 6.00 23.95
N SER A 210 30.40 5.17 24.11
CA SER A 210 31.20 4.69 22.97
C SER A 210 30.47 3.57 22.22
N PHE A 211 30.62 3.61 20.89
CA PHE A 211 30.20 2.55 19.98
C PHE A 211 31.44 1.75 19.56
N CYS A 212 31.44 0.46 19.84
CA CYS A 212 32.59 -0.42 19.71
C CYS A 212 32.27 -1.62 18.81
N ARG A 213 33.32 -2.19 18.19
CA ARG A 213 33.28 -3.53 17.59
C ARG A 213 33.98 -4.50 18.52
N MET A 214 33.41 -5.67 18.68
CA MET A 214 34.04 -6.78 19.44
C MET A 214 34.70 -7.74 18.47
N ASP A 215 36.01 -7.93 18.63
CA ASP A 215 36.83 -8.88 17.90
C ASP A 215 37.54 -9.80 18.91
N ASP A 216 37.27 -11.11 18.86
CA ASP A 216 37.89 -12.14 19.73
C ASP A 216 37.83 -11.79 21.24
N GLY A 217 36.71 -11.25 21.69
CA GLY A 217 36.49 -10.87 23.09
C GLY A 217 37.07 -9.53 23.51
N GLN A 218 37.71 -8.79 22.61
CA GLN A 218 38.23 -7.44 22.84
C GLN A 218 37.36 -6.38 22.16
N PHE A 219 37.13 -5.26 22.86
CA PHE A 219 36.37 -4.13 22.33
C PHE A 219 37.28 -3.09 21.71
N THR A 220 37.05 -2.81 20.42
CA THR A 220 37.73 -1.73 19.69
C THR A 220 36.75 -0.57 19.52
N GLU A 221 37.08 0.60 20.08
CA GLU A 221 36.23 1.78 19.91
C GLU A 221 36.23 2.26 18.45
N LEU A 222 35.05 2.33 17.86
CA LEU A 222 34.82 2.89 16.52
C LEU A 222 34.44 4.36 16.58
N LEU A 223 33.53 4.72 17.49
CA LEU A 223 33.06 6.08 17.72
C LEU A 223 33.02 6.38 19.21
N SER A 224 33.67 7.50 19.60
CA SER A 224 33.53 8.02 20.95
C SER A 224 32.33 8.95 21.05
N LYS A 225 31.85 9.20 22.27
CA LYS A 225 30.77 10.18 22.52
C LYS A 225 31.07 11.59 22.04
N LYS A 226 32.35 11.94 21.87
CA LYS A 226 32.77 13.24 21.31
C LYS A 226 32.51 13.34 19.81
N VAL A 227 32.42 12.21 19.10
CA VAL A 227 32.21 12.16 17.65
C VAL A 227 30.70 12.02 17.35
N LEU A 228 30.00 11.18 18.13
CA LEU A 228 28.57 11.04 18.07
C LEU A 228 28.00 11.24 19.49
N GLU A 229 27.39 12.39 19.74
CA GLU A 229 26.82 12.76 21.06
C GLU A 229 25.47 12.08 21.34
N ASP A 230 25.24 10.90 20.75
CA ASP A 230 23.99 10.17 20.82
C ASP A 230 24.24 8.66 20.81
N ASP A 231 23.25 7.87 21.19
CA ASP A 231 23.33 6.41 21.24
C ASP A 231 22.94 5.80 19.89
N VAL A 232 23.73 4.84 19.40
CA VAL A 232 23.41 4.03 18.24
C VAL A 232 22.35 2.99 18.66
N VAL A 233 21.19 3.04 18.02
CA VAL A 233 20.06 2.17 18.29
C VAL A 233 19.85 1.09 17.22
N SER A 234 20.53 1.23 16.04
CA SER A 234 20.52 0.22 15.00
C SER A 234 21.76 0.32 14.11
N VAL A 235 22.26 -0.83 13.67
CA VAL A 235 23.39 -0.97 12.72
C VAL A 235 22.87 -1.78 11.55
N LEU A 236 22.93 -1.19 10.34
CA LEU A 236 22.40 -1.80 9.12
C LEU A 236 23.48 -1.81 8.03
N PRO A 237 23.47 -2.76 7.10
CA PRO A 237 24.43 -2.79 6.00
C PRO A 237 24.13 -1.68 4.99
N PHE A 238 25.18 -0.99 4.53
CA PHE A 238 25.09 0.06 3.51
C PHE A 238 26.28 -0.07 2.54
N ASP A 239 26.11 -0.88 1.50
CA ASP A 239 27.21 -1.33 0.61
C ASP A 239 28.35 -1.97 1.43
N HIS A 240 29.54 -1.34 1.42
CA HIS A 240 30.72 -1.74 2.21
C HIS A 240 30.91 -0.90 3.48
N GLN A 241 29.85 -0.22 3.93
CA GLN A 241 29.84 0.70 5.05
C GLN A 241 28.71 0.34 6.02
N LEU A 242 28.64 1.01 7.14
CA LEU A 242 27.56 0.85 8.11
C LEU A 242 26.59 2.04 8.05
N LEU A 243 25.31 1.76 7.95
CA LEU A 243 24.28 2.75 8.27
C LEU A 243 24.00 2.67 9.77
N LEU A 244 24.35 3.71 10.48
CA LEU A 244 24.09 3.86 11.91
C LEU A 244 22.86 4.73 12.11
N VAL A 245 21.87 4.18 12.79
CA VAL A 245 20.69 4.94 13.24
C VAL A 245 20.93 5.35 14.68
N SER A 246 20.90 6.63 14.96
CA SER A 246 21.00 7.16 16.31
C SER A 246 19.64 7.52 16.89
N ALA A 247 19.52 7.51 18.21
CA ALA A 247 18.23 7.72 18.89
C ALA A 247 17.60 9.09 18.56
N ARG A 248 18.39 10.17 18.53
CA ARG A 248 17.91 11.57 18.44
C ARG A 248 18.59 12.41 17.37
N SER A 249 19.71 11.92 16.79
CA SER A 249 20.52 12.70 15.83
C SER A 249 20.27 12.31 14.38
N GLY A 250 19.48 11.24 14.13
CA GLY A 250 19.16 10.75 12.79
C GLY A 250 20.10 9.65 12.31
N CYS A 251 20.31 9.57 11.00
CA CYS A 251 21.06 8.51 10.34
C CYS A 251 22.44 8.97 9.87
N PHE A 252 23.43 8.09 10.01
CA PHE A 252 24.82 8.34 9.64
C PHE A 252 25.38 7.17 8.83
N ILE A 253 26.28 7.45 7.92
CA ILE A 253 27.09 6.45 7.23
C ILE A 253 28.47 6.44 7.86
N TYR A 254 28.92 5.27 8.31
CA TYR A 254 30.25 5.07 8.89
C TYR A 254 31.10 4.17 7.99
N ASP A 255 32.22 4.73 7.53
CA ASP A 255 33.25 4.02 6.77
C ASP A 255 34.31 3.49 7.74
N GLU A 256 34.30 2.17 8.00
CA GLU A 256 35.22 1.53 8.94
C GLU A 256 36.69 1.58 8.46
N VAL A 257 36.93 1.55 7.13
CA VAL A 257 38.27 1.58 6.54
C VAL A 257 38.90 2.96 6.69
N ARG A 258 38.10 4.00 6.38
CA ARG A 258 38.54 5.40 6.49
C ARG A 258 38.33 5.99 7.88
N LYS A 259 37.69 5.28 8.78
CA LYS A 259 37.27 5.74 10.12
C LYS A 259 36.53 7.09 10.08
N LYS A 260 35.60 7.22 9.11
CA LYS A 260 34.90 8.48 8.86
C LYS A 260 33.38 8.29 9.06
N LEU A 261 32.82 9.13 9.94
CA LEU A 261 31.39 9.31 10.12
C LEU A 261 30.90 10.47 9.26
N SER A 262 29.78 10.28 8.54
CA SER A 262 29.10 11.31 7.76
C SER A 262 27.60 11.22 7.94
N VAL A 263 26.92 12.37 8.00
CA VAL A 263 25.46 12.41 8.05
C VAL A 263 24.89 11.84 6.76
N TRP A 264 23.96 10.90 6.88
CA TRP A 264 23.16 10.47 5.73
C TRP A 264 22.03 11.46 5.53
N ASN A 265 22.12 12.24 4.44
CA ASN A 265 21.16 13.30 4.16
C ASN A 265 19.85 12.70 3.63
N THR A 266 18.82 12.67 4.49
CA THR A 266 17.47 12.21 4.18
C THR A 266 16.42 13.09 4.88
N PRO A 267 15.28 13.41 4.24
CA PRO A 267 14.17 14.08 4.89
C PRO A 267 13.62 13.30 6.10
N ALA A 268 13.78 11.99 6.13
CA ALA A 268 13.35 11.14 7.24
C ALA A 268 14.04 11.48 8.57
N ASN A 269 15.23 12.14 8.53
CA ASN A 269 15.94 12.53 9.76
C ASN A 269 15.10 13.44 10.67
N GLU A 270 14.23 14.29 10.13
CA GLU A 270 13.33 15.13 10.93
C GLU A 270 12.32 14.25 11.69
N ILE A 271 11.69 13.30 10.99
CA ILE A 271 10.74 12.34 11.57
C ILE A 271 11.41 11.52 12.68
N LEU A 272 12.64 11.06 12.43
CA LEU A 272 13.38 10.20 13.36
C LEU A 272 13.82 10.96 14.62
N LYS A 273 14.26 12.21 14.48
CA LYS A 273 14.65 13.06 15.61
C LYS A 273 13.45 13.40 16.50
N GLU A 274 12.35 13.82 15.90
CA GLU A 274 11.11 14.12 16.63
C GLU A 274 10.53 12.88 17.32
N GLY A 275 10.54 11.73 16.61
CA GLY A 275 9.96 10.49 17.07
C GLY A 275 10.84 9.67 18.01
N ILE A 276 12.11 9.97 18.14
CA ILE A 276 13.15 9.20 18.84
C ILE A 276 13.28 7.81 18.22
N ALA A 277 14.26 7.64 17.33
CA ALA A 277 14.51 6.36 16.68
C ALA A 277 14.82 5.25 17.69
N ASN A 278 14.30 4.04 17.46
CA ASN A 278 14.46 2.91 18.37
C ASN A 278 15.10 1.69 17.73
N ARG A 279 14.55 1.22 16.60
CA ARG A 279 15.03 0.01 15.91
C ARG A 279 14.92 0.18 14.40
N GLY A 280 15.85 -0.45 13.68
CA GLY A 280 15.84 -0.48 12.22
C GLY A 280 16.02 -1.89 11.66
N VAL A 281 15.55 -2.09 10.43
CA VAL A 281 15.77 -3.30 9.63
C VAL A 281 15.93 -2.89 8.17
N MET A 282 16.71 -3.65 7.41
CA MET A 282 16.80 -3.53 5.95
C MET A 282 15.95 -4.63 5.29
N MET A 283 15.12 -4.23 4.33
CA MET A 283 14.35 -5.13 3.48
C MET A 283 15.21 -5.70 2.35
N LYS A 284 14.76 -6.76 1.66
CA LYS A 284 15.51 -7.39 0.56
C LYS A 284 15.76 -6.46 -0.63
N ASP A 285 14.88 -5.49 -0.86
CA ASP A 285 15.02 -4.46 -1.90
C ASP A 285 15.95 -3.31 -1.51
N SER A 286 16.67 -3.44 -0.39
CA SER A 286 17.53 -2.41 0.22
C SER A 286 16.76 -1.17 0.71
N THR A 287 15.47 -1.29 1.00
CA THR A 287 14.72 -0.28 1.74
C THR A 287 15.07 -0.39 3.23
N PHE A 288 15.38 0.74 3.85
CA PHE A 288 15.64 0.85 5.28
C PHE A 288 14.36 1.24 6.01
N ILE A 289 13.99 0.46 7.00
CA ILE A 289 12.82 0.73 7.85
C ILE A 289 13.31 1.11 9.23
N VAL A 290 12.84 2.21 9.76
CA VAL A 290 13.15 2.65 11.12
C VAL A 290 11.88 2.91 11.90
N GLY A 291 11.75 2.24 13.03
CA GLY A 291 10.69 2.47 14.02
C GLY A 291 11.10 3.50 15.04
N THR A 292 10.13 4.27 15.55
CA THR A 292 10.32 5.33 16.55
C THR A 292 9.49 5.10 17.80
N ILE A 293 9.82 5.80 18.87
CA ILE A 293 9.07 5.71 20.14
C ILE A 293 7.74 6.46 20.08
N SER A 294 7.65 7.58 19.36
CA SER A 294 6.43 8.42 19.40
C SER A 294 5.84 8.77 18.03
N ASN A 295 6.46 8.33 16.92
CA ASN A 295 6.05 8.77 15.59
C ASN A 295 5.95 7.60 14.56
N GLY A 296 5.74 6.36 15.03
CA GLY A 296 5.51 5.20 14.17
C GLY A 296 6.74 4.74 13.41
N VAL A 297 6.57 4.39 12.13
CA VAL A 297 7.56 3.72 11.27
C VAL A 297 7.79 4.52 10.00
N VAL A 298 9.04 4.69 9.61
CA VAL A 298 9.44 5.36 8.35
C VAL A 298 10.25 4.42 7.45
N ALA A 299 9.98 4.46 6.15
CA ALA A 299 10.72 3.74 5.12
C ALA A 299 11.53 4.70 4.27
N ILE A 300 12.80 4.34 4.05
CA ILE A 300 13.77 5.16 3.35
C ILE A 300 14.45 4.30 2.29
N ASN A 301 14.50 4.75 1.05
CA ASN A 301 15.25 4.02 0.02
C ASN A 301 16.76 4.31 0.13
N LYS A 302 17.55 3.58 -0.63
CA LYS A 302 19.02 3.71 -0.62
C LYS A 302 19.52 5.11 -1.05
N GLN A 303 18.72 5.87 -1.79
CA GLN A 303 19.00 7.24 -2.21
C GLN A 303 18.69 8.27 -1.11
N GLY A 304 18.11 7.84 0.00
CA GLY A 304 17.72 8.68 1.12
C GLY A 304 16.34 9.30 0.98
N GLU A 305 15.54 8.89 0.01
CA GLU A 305 14.16 9.38 -0.15
C GLU A 305 13.23 8.66 0.83
N THR A 306 12.36 9.41 1.48
CA THR A 306 11.29 8.85 2.30
C THR A 306 10.21 8.28 1.40
N LEU A 307 10.04 6.95 1.41
CA LEU A 307 9.03 6.26 0.62
C LEU A 307 7.64 6.40 1.22
N TRP A 308 7.53 6.20 2.52
CA TRP A 308 6.30 6.37 3.31
C TRP A 308 6.64 6.53 4.79
N HIS A 309 5.70 7.14 5.52
CA HIS A 309 5.70 7.26 6.96
C HIS A 309 4.33 6.80 7.48
N ILE A 310 4.33 5.81 8.35
CA ILE A 310 3.13 5.19 8.91
C ILE A 310 3.10 5.44 10.42
N ASN A 311 2.03 6.05 10.87
CA ASN A 311 1.76 6.32 12.26
C ASN A 311 0.27 6.12 12.58
N ARG A 312 -0.18 6.53 13.75
CA ARG A 312 -1.57 6.36 14.16
C ARG A 312 -2.57 7.15 13.31
N GLU A 313 -2.15 8.23 12.68
CA GLU A 313 -3.02 9.08 11.87
C GLU A 313 -3.40 8.42 10.54
N ASN A 314 -2.54 7.52 10.05
CA ASN A 314 -2.73 6.87 8.75
C ASN A 314 -2.73 5.34 8.80
N GLY A 315 -3.05 4.73 9.96
CA GLY A 315 -3.41 3.32 10.03
C GLY A 315 -2.65 2.45 11.03
N LEU A 316 -1.60 2.92 11.69
CA LEU A 316 -0.97 2.15 12.76
C LEU A 316 -1.81 2.23 14.04
N ILE A 317 -1.93 1.12 14.77
CA ILE A 317 -2.73 1.08 16.00
C ILE A 317 -2.08 1.88 17.16
N ASN A 318 -0.74 2.00 17.16
CA ASN A 318 0.03 2.70 18.19
C ASN A 318 1.33 3.28 17.60
N ASN A 319 1.77 4.46 18.04
CA ASN A 319 2.98 5.11 17.53
C ASN A 319 4.28 4.56 18.13
N THR A 320 4.23 3.90 19.29
CA THR A 320 5.43 3.42 19.99
C THR A 320 5.87 2.08 19.42
N VAL A 321 6.92 2.10 18.61
CA VAL A 321 7.51 0.92 18.00
C VAL A 321 8.59 0.36 18.92
N LEU A 322 8.42 -0.89 19.34
CA LEU A 322 9.38 -1.61 20.19
C LEU A 322 10.36 -2.45 19.36
N ARG A 323 9.87 -3.08 18.26
CA ARG A 323 10.72 -3.83 17.32
C ARG A 323 10.17 -3.75 15.91
N VAL A 324 11.06 -3.86 14.93
CA VAL A 324 10.75 -4.08 13.50
C VAL A 324 11.47 -5.33 13.03
N PHE A 325 10.83 -6.11 12.17
CA PHE A 325 11.36 -7.38 11.67
C PHE A 325 10.84 -7.67 10.26
N ALA A 326 11.73 -8.03 9.34
CA ALA A 326 11.37 -8.51 8.00
C ALA A 326 11.22 -10.03 8.01
N ASP A 327 10.04 -10.53 7.61
CA ASP A 327 9.81 -11.97 7.50
C ASP A 327 10.40 -12.55 6.19
N ASN A 328 10.34 -13.87 6.05
CA ASN A 328 10.89 -14.57 4.88
C ASN A 328 10.18 -14.20 3.56
N SER A 329 8.94 -13.73 3.65
CA SER A 329 8.15 -13.21 2.52
C SER A 329 8.37 -11.71 2.28
N ASP A 330 9.32 -11.10 3.00
CA ASP A 330 9.63 -9.69 2.94
C ASP A 330 8.47 -8.76 3.37
N ASN A 331 7.57 -9.26 4.24
CA ASN A 331 6.63 -8.40 4.95
C ASN A 331 7.30 -7.85 6.22
N LEU A 332 6.88 -6.67 6.60
CA LEU A 332 7.38 -6.01 7.80
C LEU A 332 6.44 -6.31 8.98
N TRP A 333 7.00 -6.87 10.05
CA TRP A 333 6.33 -6.99 11.35
C TRP A 333 6.80 -5.89 12.28
N VAL A 334 5.84 -5.25 12.92
CA VAL A 334 6.07 -4.13 13.84
C VAL A 334 5.41 -4.48 15.18
N THR A 335 6.23 -4.66 16.21
CA THR A 335 5.69 -4.84 17.57
C THR A 335 5.61 -3.50 18.28
N LEU A 336 4.53 -3.29 19.01
CA LEU A 336 4.14 -2.00 19.55
C LEU A 336 3.97 -2.08 21.07
N ASP A 337 4.01 -0.93 21.72
CA ASP A 337 3.66 -0.81 23.15
C ASP A 337 2.20 -1.25 23.40
N ASN A 338 1.35 -1.14 22.38
CA ASN A 338 0.00 -1.68 22.40
C ASN A 338 -0.38 -2.21 21.02
N GLY A 339 -0.33 -3.54 20.86
CA GLY A 339 -0.66 -4.23 19.63
C GLY A 339 0.55 -4.68 18.80
N ILE A 340 0.25 -5.25 17.65
CA ILE A 340 1.20 -5.74 16.64
C ILE A 340 0.66 -5.31 15.29
N ALA A 341 1.54 -4.93 14.36
CA ALA A 341 1.16 -4.66 12.99
C ALA A 341 2.00 -5.48 12.01
N GLN A 342 1.36 -5.96 10.95
CA GLN A 342 2.01 -6.53 9.78
C GLN A 342 1.79 -5.58 8.60
N ILE A 343 2.88 -5.19 7.92
CA ILE A 343 2.85 -4.24 6.81
C ILE A 343 3.36 -4.95 5.56
N HIS A 344 2.53 -5.00 4.52
CA HIS A 344 2.80 -5.70 3.27
C HIS A 344 3.63 -4.82 2.31
N VAL A 345 4.90 -4.62 2.62
CA VAL A 345 5.78 -3.70 1.89
C VAL A 345 6.18 -4.17 0.49
N ASN A 346 6.07 -5.46 0.19
CA ASN A 346 6.34 -6.05 -1.12
C ASN A 346 5.11 -6.07 -2.04
N SER A 347 3.94 -5.61 -1.56
CA SER A 347 2.73 -5.49 -2.38
C SER A 347 2.93 -4.43 -3.48
N PRO A 348 2.43 -4.66 -4.71
CA PRO A 348 2.38 -3.64 -5.74
C PRO A 348 1.28 -2.61 -5.51
N ILE A 349 0.49 -2.74 -4.44
CA ILE A 349 -0.67 -1.90 -4.16
C ILE A 349 -0.40 -1.05 -2.93
N TYR A 350 -0.57 0.26 -3.10
CA TYR A 350 -0.43 1.25 -2.06
C TYR A 350 -1.76 1.98 -1.87
N PHE A 351 -2.17 2.17 -0.64
CA PHE A 351 -3.48 2.69 -0.25
C PHE A 351 -3.40 4.15 0.19
N TYR A 352 -4.45 4.87 -0.10
CA TYR A 352 -4.75 6.16 0.50
C TYR A 352 -6.20 6.15 0.97
N GLU A 353 -6.39 5.97 2.26
CA GLU A 353 -7.69 5.94 2.93
C GLU A 353 -7.71 7.06 4.00
N PRO A 354 -8.21 8.26 3.65
CA PRO A 354 -8.22 9.40 4.56
C PRO A 354 -9.31 9.23 5.62
N LEU A 355 -8.97 8.62 6.75
CA LEU A 355 -9.90 8.28 7.83
C LEU A 355 -10.69 9.49 8.37
N GLU A 356 -10.07 10.66 8.40
CA GLU A 356 -10.70 11.89 8.90
C GLU A 356 -11.72 12.48 7.92
N ALA A 357 -11.53 12.32 6.63
CA ALA A 357 -12.37 12.95 5.62
C ALA A 357 -13.70 12.23 5.34
N GLN A 358 -13.79 10.92 5.67
CA GLN A 358 -14.98 10.07 5.47
C GLN A 358 -15.61 10.24 4.08
N ILE A 359 -14.81 10.19 3.02
CA ILE A 359 -15.21 10.54 1.65
C ILE A 359 -16.24 9.59 1.03
N GLY A 360 -16.48 8.43 1.67
CA GLY A 360 -17.40 7.40 1.17
C GLY A 360 -16.86 6.64 -0.05
N MET A 361 -17.75 6.00 -0.82
CA MET A 361 -17.38 5.26 -2.02
C MET A 361 -16.89 6.19 -3.13
N VAL A 362 -15.67 5.97 -3.62
CA VAL A 362 -15.13 6.66 -4.79
C VAL A 362 -15.63 5.96 -6.06
N HIS A 363 -16.40 6.66 -6.88
CA HIS A 363 -16.92 6.14 -8.15
C HIS A 363 -15.98 6.40 -9.32
N ASP A 364 -15.27 7.53 -9.28
CA ASP A 364 -14.35 7.95 -10.32
C ASP A 364 -13.36 8.98 -9.78
N MET A 365 -12.25 9.17 -10.48
CA MET A 365 -11.26 10.17 -10.12
C MET A 365 -10.56 10.74 -11.35
N VAL A 366 -9.93 11.88 -11.18
CA VAL A 366 -9.02 12.47 -12.16
C VAL A 366 -7.91 13.24 -11.45
N ILE A 367 -6.72 13.24 -12.04
CA ILE A 367 -5.59 14.06 -11.60
C ILE A 367 -5.38 15.15 -12.66
N GLU A 368 -5.57 16.42 -12.29
CA GLU A 368 -5.34 17.54 -13.18
C GLU A 368 -4.58 18.66 -12.49
N LYS A 369 -3.49 19.11 -13.08
CA LYS A 369 -2.64 20.21 -12.56
C LYS A 369 -2.23 20.03 -11.09
N GLY A 370 -1.89 18.81 -10.71
CA GLY A 370 -1.48 18.50 -9.34
C GLY A 370 -2.61 18.43 -8.31
N ILE A 371 -3.87 18.47 -8.74
CA ILE A 371 -5.03 18.26 -7.87
C ILE A 371 -5.64 16.89 -8.18
N VAL A 372 -5.85 16.09 -7.15
CA VAL A 372 -6.61 14.84 -7.21
C VAL A 372 -8.07 15.17 -6.91
N TYR A 373 -8.95 14.89 -7.86
CA TYR A 373 -10.40 15.02 -7.70
C TYR A 373 -11.01 13.64 -7.53
N LEU A 374 -11.89 13.49 -6.54
CA LEU A 374 -12.57 12.24 -6.22
C LEU A 374 -14.09 12.45 -6.32
N ALA A 375 -14.70 11.77 -7.26
CA ALA A 375 -16.16 11.72 -7.42
C ALA A 375 -16.72 10.61 -6.53
N THR A 376 -17.51 10.95 -5.52
CA THR A 376 -17.97 10.01 -4.49
C THR A 376 -19.48 10.02 -4.32
N ASN A 377 -19.99 9.04 -3.56
CA ASN A 377 -21.40 9.01 -3.18
C ASN A 377 -21.81 10.13 -2.19
N GLN A 378 -20.85 10.89 -1.64
CA GLN A 378 -21.11 11.98 -0.70
C GLN A 378 -20.83 13.36 -1.31
N GLY A 379 -20.20 13.42 -2.47
CA GLY A 379 -19.87 14.66 -3.16
C GLY A 379 -18.62 14.57 -4.01
N LEU A 380 -18.13 15.72 -4.40
CA LEU A 380 -16.88 15.85 -5.13
C LEU A 380 -15.81 16.44 -4.21
N TYR A 381 -14.72 15.70 -4.03
CA TYR A 381 -13.61 16.10 -3.17
C TYR A 381 -12.39 16.48 -3.99
N ALA A 382 -11.56 17.35 -3.44
CA ALA A 382 -10.28 17.76 -4.03
C ALA A 382 -9.16 17.67 -3.00
N LEU A 383 -8.00 17.16 -3.44
CA LEU A 383 -6.77 17.06 -2.65
C LEU A 383 -5.63 17.67 -3.45
N SER A 384 -4.97 18.71 -2.91
CA SER A 384 -3.78 19.35 -3.46
C SER A 384 -2.55 19.04 -2.60
N GLU A 385 -1.36 19.40 -3.05
CA GLU A 385 -0.08 19.18 -2.37
C GLU A 385 -0.04 19.71 -0.91
N ASN A 386 -0.73 20.81 -0.65
CA ASN A 386 -0.71 21.47 0.67
C ASN A 386 -1.87 21.01 1.59
N ASP A 387 -2.69 20.07 1.14
CA ASP A 387 -3.80 19.58 1.94
C ASP A 387 -3.41 18.34 2.74
N SER A 388 -3.79 18.29 4.00
CA SER A 388 -3.61 17.10 4.83
C SER A 388 -4.58 15.97 4.45
N TYR A 389 -5.79 16.32 3.95
CA TYR A 389 -6.84 15.39 3.54
C TYR A 389 -7.74 15.99 2.47
N PRO A 390 -8.51 15.16 1.72
CA PRO A 390 -9.42 15.64 0.70
C PRO A 390 -10.52 16.51 1.30
N THR A 391 -10.80 17.63 0.67
CA THR A 391 -11.87 18.54 1.10
C THR A 391 -13.01 18.57 0.10
N LEU A 392 -14.24 18.58 0.61
CA LEU A 392 -15.45 18.66 -0.21
C LEU A 392 -15.48 20.00 -0.96
N ILE A 393 -15.70 19.94 -2.27
CA ILE A 393 -15.92 21.15 -3.09
C ILE A 393 -17.29 21.73 -2.74
N PRO A 394 -17.39 23.02 -2.35
CA PRO A 394 -18.66 23.61 -1.94
C PRO A 394 -19.75 23.48 -3.01
N GLY A 395 -20.97 23.10 -2.59
CA GLY A 395 -22.12 22.95 -3.47
C GLY A 395 -22.17 21.64 -4.26
N THR A 396 -21.31 20.66 -3.94
CA THR A 396 -21.30 19.34 -4.59
C THR A 396 -21.66 18.20 -3.65
N GLN A 397 -22.35 18.50 -2.54
CA GLN A 397 -22.90 17.47 -1.67
C GLN A 397 -23.85 16.56 -2.48
N GLU A 398 -23.98 15.31 -2.09
CA GLU A 398 -24.67 14.23 -2.78
C GLU A 398 -23.81 13.52 -3.84
N GLN A 399 -24.40 12.53 -4.44
CA GLN A 399 -23.70 11.57 -5.29
C GLN A 399 -23.15 12.18 -6.59
N THR A 400 -21.87 11.98 -6.82
CA THR A 400 -21.18 12.28 -8.09
C THR A 400 -20.75 10.97 -8.73
N TRP A 401 -21.24 10.70 -9.96
CA TRP A 401 -21.08 9.41 -10.63
C TRP A 401 -19.79 9.25 -11.42
N TYR A 402 -19.33 10.33 -12.02
CA TYR A 402 -18.10 10.38 -12.80
C TYR A 402 -17.48 11.76 -12.77
N ILE A 403 -16.20 11.83 -13.08
CA ILE A 403 -15.46 13.03 -13.41
C ILE A 403 -14.57 12.74 -14.62
N SER A 404 -14.54 13.64 -15.61
CA SER A 404 -13.80 13.43 -16.84
C SER A 404 -13.13 14.72 -17.31
N ASP A 405 -11.86 14.62 -17.70
CA ASP A 405 -11.18 15.64 -18.48
C ASP A 405 -11.50 15.44 -19.98
N VAL A 406 -12.19 16.41 -20.55
CA VAL A 406 -12.63 16.39 -21.95
C VAL A 406 -11.91 17.46 -22.79
N GLY A 407 -10.62 17.62 -22.54
CA GLY A 407 -9.75 18.57 -23.24
C GLY A 407 -9.77 19.96 -22.61
N ASN A 408 -9.04 20.09 -21.52
CA ASN A 408 -8.90 21.29 -20.69
C ASN A 408 -10.20 21.75 -19.99
N GLN A 409 -11.19 20.86 -19.88
CA GLN A 409 -12.42 21.12 -19.15
C GLN A 409 -12.78 19.88 -18.33
N LEU A 410 -12.87 20.04 -17.01
CA LEU A 410 -13.35 18.99 -16.12
C LEU A 410 -14.87 19.05 -16.04
N ILE A 411 -15.50 17.91 -16.37
CA ILE A 411 -16.95 17.74 -16.29
C ILE A 411 -17.27 16.58 -15.36
N ALA A 412 -18.18 16.82 -14.42
CA ALA A 412 -18.65 15.80 -13.48
C ALA A 412 -20.15 15.59 -13.58
N GLY A 413 -20.59 14.32 -13.50
CA GLY A 413 -22.01 13.97 -13.42
C GLY A 413 -22.44 13.87 -11.97
N HIS A 414 -23.27 14.81 -11.56
CA HIS A 414 -23.79 14.92 -10.20
C HIS A 414 -25.31 14.66 -10.17
N ASN A 415 -25.87 14.24 -9.04
CA ASN A 415 -27.32 13.96 -8.92
C ASN A 415 -28.20 15.12 -9.35
N THR A 416 -27.81 16.35 -9.09
CA THR A 416 -28.58 17.56 -9.40
C THR A 416 -28.34 18.08 -10.82
N GLY A 417 -27.37 17.53 -11.57
CA GLY A 417 -27.05 17.98 -12.92
C GLY A 417 -25.60 17.72 -13.31
N THR A 418 -25.17 18.36 -14.38
CA THR A 418 -23.78 18.27 -14.86
C THR A 418 -23.00 19.49 -14.36
N LEU A 419 -21.85 19.23 -13.74
CA LEU A 419 -20.98 20.26 -13.17
C LEU A 419 -19.74 20.45 -14.04
N GLN A 420 -19.31 21.70 -14.19
CA GLN A 420 -17.99 22.08 -14.67
C GLN A 420 -17.13 22.48 -13.48
N LEU A 421 -15.87 22.04 -13.46
CA LEU A 421 -14.92 22.38 -12.40
C LEU A 421 -13.81 23.27 -12.92
N GLU A 422 -13.44 24.25 -12.09
CA GLU A 422 -12.26 25.09 -12.24
C GLU A 422 -11.57 25.21 -10.87
N GLY A 423 -10.48 24.48 -10.66
CA GLY A 423 -9.87 24.32 -9.35
C GLY A 423 -10.90 23.77 -8.35
N ARG A 424 -11.11 24.46 -7.22
CA ARG A 424 -12.07 24.05 -6.18
C ARG A 424 -13.45 24.70 -6.33
N LYS A 425 -13.80 25.15 -7.52
CA LYS A 425 -15.10 25.74 -7.80
C LYS A 425 -15.87 24.86 -8.78
N ALA A 426 -17.06 24.44 -8.37
CA ALA A 426 -18.03 23.76 -9.23
C ALA A 426 -19.08 24.74 -9.72
N THR A 427 -19.43 24.66 -11.00
CA THR A 427 -20.46 25.46 -11.62
C THR A 427 -21.37 24.55 -12.43
N GLN A 428 -22.69 24.64 -12.25
CA GLN A 428 -23.63 23.84 -13.00
C GLN A 428 -23.67 24.27 -14.46
N ILE A 429 -23.58 23.31 -15.40
CA ILE A 429 -23.80 23.54 -16.81
C ILE A 429 -25.31 23.61 -17.01
N PRO A 430 -25.85 24.75 -17.50
CA PRO A 430 -27.28 24.88 -17.76
C PRO A 430 -27.78 23.88 -18.79
N GLY A 431 -28.88 23.19 -18.52
CA GLY A 431 -29.60 22.38 -19.51
C GLY A 431 -30.01 20.97 -19.05
N PRO A 432 -29.11 20.03 -18.75
CA PRO A 432 -29.57 18.69 -18.37
C PRO A 432 -30.20 18.72 -16.98
N ASN A 433 -31.48 18.36 -16.91
CA ASN A 433 -32.18 18.18 -15.63
C ASN A 433 -31.95 16.72 -15.16
N GLY A 434 -31.13 16.53 -14.15
CA GLY A 434 -30.79 15.24 -13.57
C GLY A 434 -29.35 14.84 -13.86
N GLY A 435 -28.81 14.05 -12.94
CA GLY A 435 -27.41 13.65 -12.93
C GLY A 435 -27.01 12.77 -14.09
N GLY A 436 -25.87 13.05 -14.66
CA GLY A 436 -25.23 12.17 -15.62
C GLY A 436 -24.63 10.97 -14.92
N THR A 437 -24.88 9.77 -15.45
CA THR A 437 -24.31 8.51 -14.93
C THR A 437 -23.08 8.08 -15.71
N ALA A 438 -22.95 8.49 -16.97
CA ALA A 438 -21.79 8.21 -17.82
C ALA A 438 -21.64 9.28 -18.91
N LEU A 439 -20.40 9.57 -19.30
CA LEU A 439 -20.03 10.52 -20.36
C LEU A 439 -19.11 9.84 -21.36
N ARG A 440 -19.34 10.08 -22.68
CA ARG A 440 -18.44 9.61 -23.74
C ARG A 440 -18.20 10.72 -24.76
N LYS A 441 -16.93 10.97 -25.05
CA LYS A 441 -16.50 11.79 -26.17
C LYS A 441 -16.44 10.91 -27.42
N THR A 442 -17.12 11.34 -28.50
CA THR A 442 -17.25 10.53 -29.70
C THR A 442 -17.44 11.38 -30.95
N ILE A 443 -17.39 10.73 -32.11
CA ILE A 443 -17.72 11.34 -33.40
C ILE A 443 -18.93 10.61 -33.98
N ILE A 444 -20.02 11.31 -34.22
CA ILE A 444 -21.22 10.78 -34.88
C ILE A 444 -21.55 11.67 -36.09
N HIS A 445 -21.77 11.06 -37.23
CA HIS A 445 -22.01 11.78 -38.54
C HIS A 445 -20.97 12.87 -38.80
N GLY A 446 -19.68 12.60 -38.49
CA GLY A 446 -18.58 13.52 -38.63
C GLY A 446 -18.53 14.71 -37.64
N LYS A 447 -19.45 14.75 -36.67
CA LYS A 447 -19.49 15.77 -35.63
C LYS A 447 -18.88 15.26 -34.34
N GLU A 448 -17.89 15.99 -33.78
CA GLU A 448 -17.36 15.68 -32.46
C GLU A 448 -18.36 16.16 -31.40
N VAL A 449 -18.79 15.25 -30.52
CA VAL A 449 -19.77 15.52 -29.48
C VAL A 449 -19.41 14.83 -28.16
N LEU A 450 -19.94 15.33 -27.03
CA LEU A 450 -20.04 14.54 -25.82
C LEU A 450 -21.48 14.04 -25.70
N LEU A 451 -21.59 12.75 -25.44
CA LEU A 451 -22.86 12.12 -25.09
C LEU A 451 -22.87 11.83 -23.60
N GLN A 452 -23.94 12.22 -22.93
CA GLN A 452 -24.16 11.90 -21.51
C GLN A 452 -25.44 11.11 -21.36
N MET A 453 -25.32 9.93 -20.74
CA MET A 453 -26.48 9.22 -20.21
C MET A 453 -26.81 9.74 -18.82
N SER A 454 -28.09 9.82 -18.53
CA SER A 454 -28.62 10.21 -17.24
C SER A 454 -29.73 9.26 -16.83
N TYR A 455 -30.37 9.51 -15.68
CA TYR A 455 -31.51 8.71 -15.23
C TYR A 455 -32.70 8.71 -16.21
N ARG A 456 -32.72 9.62 -17.15
CA ARG A 456 -33.80 9.71 -18.16
C ARG A 456 -33.30 9.93 -19.57
N PRO A 457 -32.95 11.16 -20.02
CA PRO A 457 -32.60 11.37 -21.41
C PRO A 457 -31.11 11.15 -21.71
N LEU A 458 -30.84 10.82 -22.95
CA LEU A 458 -29.53 10.98 -23.56
C LEU A 458 -29.33 12.47 -23.91
N SER A 459 -28.25 13.07 -23.45
CA SER A 459 -27.94 14.49 -23.66
C SER A 459 -26.73 14.64 -24.59
N VAL A 460 -26.80 15.64 -25.47
CA VAL A 460 -25.73 16.00 -26.41
C VAL A 460 -25.10 17.32 -25.98
N PHE A 461 -23.78 17.35 -25.91
CA PHE A 461 -22.97 18.54 -25.70
C PHE A 461 -22.14 18.79 -26.97
N THR A 462 -22.04 20.07 -27.35
CA THR A 462 -21.26 20.52 -28.49
C THR A 462 -20.22 21.54 -28.07
N ARG A 463 -19.15 21.71 -28.86
CA ARG A 463 -18.17 22.77 -28.59
C ARG A 463 -18.71 24.12 -28.97
N ASP A 464 -18.55 25.07 -28.09
CA ASP A 464 -18.76 26.48 -28.40
C ASP A 464 -17.62 27.03 -29.25
N MET A 465 -17.92 27.58 -30.39
CA MET A 465 -16.93 28.02 -31.40
C MET A 465 -16.07 29.21 -30.93
N VAL A 466 -16.52 29.98 -29.95
CA VAL A 466 -15.80 31.15 -29.44
C VAL A 466 -14.91 30.78 -28.25
N THR A 467 -15.45 30.04 -27.30
CA THR A 467 -14.76 29.71 -26.06
C THR A 467 -14.03 28.37 -26.14
N ASN A 468 -14.28 27.57 -27.17
CA ASN A 468 -13.82 26.20 -27.36
C ASN A 468 -14.18 25.27 -26.18
N ARG A 469 -15.23 25.62 -25.42
CA ARG A 469 -15.74 24.84 -24.29
C ARG A 469 -16.94 24.01 -24.69
N TRP A 470 -17.10 22.87 -24.00
CA TRP A 470 -18.29 22.04 -24.13
C TRP A 470 -19.47 22.70 -23.42
N LYS A 471 -20.60 22.80 -24.11
CA LYS A 471 -21.87 23.29 -23.59
C LYS A 471 -22.99 22.33 -23.96
N PHE A 472 -23.99 22.22 -23.09
CA PHE A 472 -25.21 21.50 -23.40
C PHE A 472 -25.86 22.02 -24.68
N SER A 473 -26.26 21.12 -25.54
CA SER A 473 -26.96 21.45 -26.78
C SER A 473 -28.46 21.12 -26.68
N HIS A 474 -28.78 19.84 -26.47
CA HIS A 474 -30.15 19.37 -26.39
C HIS A 474 -30.22 17.94 -25.80
N ASN A 475 -31.39 17.50 -25.41
CA ASN A 475 -31.70 16.11 -25.13
C ASN A 475 -32.18 15.41 -26.40
N VAL A 476 -31.83 14.13 -26.55
CA VAL A 476 -32.26 13.31 -27.70
C VAL A 476 -33.70 12.84 -27.47
N GLU A 477 -34.57 13.12 -28.43
CA GLU A 477 -35.94 12.66 -28.42
C GLU A 477 -36.06 11.19 -28.83
N GLY A 478 -37.04 10.47 -28.26
CA GLY A 478 -37.33 9.07 -28.61
C GLY A 478 -36.58 8.03 -27.78
N PHE A 479 -35.73 8.44 -26.82
CA PHE A 479 -35.09 7.52 -25.88
C PHE A 479 -35.09 8.03 -24.45
N SER A 480 -35.67 7.26 -23.52
CA SER A 480 -35.72 7.57 -22.09
C SER A 480 -35.80 6.28 -21.29
N ASN A 481 -34.64 5.63 -21.07
CA ASN A 481 -34.52 4.39 -20.31
C ASN A 481 -33.44 4.50 -19.25
N LEU A 482 -33.52 3.66 -18.21
CA LEU A 482 -32.51 3.55 -17.16
C LEU A 482 -31.28 2.80 -17.68
N ILE A 483 -30.19 3.51 -17.92
CA ILE A 483 -28.97 2.99 -18.50
C ILE A 483 -27.87 2.87 -17.45
N LYS A 484 -27.27 1.69 -17.32
CA LYS A 484 -26.13 1.39 -16.47
C LYS A 484 -24.83 1.94 -17.07
N SER A 485 -24.59 1.62 -18.33
CA SER A 485 -23.40 2.04 -19.09
C SER A 485 -23.69 2.10 -20.58
N PHE A 486 -22.88 2.77 -21.35
CA PHE A 486 -22.98 2.78 -22.80
C PHE A 486 -21.63 2.96 -23.46
N GLU A 487 -21.55 2.49 -24.71
CA GLU A 487 -20.40 2.72 -25.59
C GLU A 487 -20.89 3.11 -27.00
N VAL A 488 -20.00 3.74 -27.75
CA VAL A 488 -20.29 4.13 -29.13
C VAL A 488 -19.31 3.40 -30.06
N ASP A 489 -19.85 2.71 -31.06
CA ASP A 489 -19.04 2.01 -32.06
C ASP A 489 -18.47 2.98 -33.13
N PRO A 490 -17.50 2.54 -33.95
CA PRO A 490 -16.92 3.38 -34.99
C PRO A 490 -17.91 3.89 -36.07
N THR A 491 -19.06 3.22 -36.19
CA THR A 491 -20.09 3.61 -37.15
C THR A 491 -21.11 4.60 -36.58
N GLY A 492 -20.96 4.93 -35.27
CA GLY A 492 -21.81 5.89 -34.57
C GLY A 492 -23.07 5.31 -33.95
N ASN A 493 -23.23 3.96 -33.91
CA ASN A 493 -24.31 3.35 -33.12
C ASN A 493 -23.95 3.45 -31.63
N ILE A 494 -24.96 3.74 -30.81
CA ILE A 494 -24.87 3.78 -29.37
C ILE A 494 -25.40 2.49 -28.81
N TRP A 495 -24.55 1.77 -28.08
CA TRP A 495 -24.88 0.52 -27.39
C TRP A 495 -25.05 0.81 -25.90
N ALA A 496 -26.28 0.70 -25.38
CA ALA A 496 -26.64 1.10 -24.05
C ALA A 496 -27.12 -0.10 -23.23
N SER A 497 -26.38 -0.43 -22.15
CA SER A 497 -26.78 -1.47 -21.19
C SER A 497 -27.90 -0.95 -20.29
N HIS A 498 -29.05 -1.63 -20.28
CA HIS A 498 -30.12 -1.31 -19.35
C HIS A 498 -29.77 -1.74 -17.92
N MET A 499 -30.23 -0.99 -16.93
CA MET A 499 -29.90 -1.24 -15.51
C MET A 499 -30.21 -2.68 -15.05
N TYR A 500 -31.26 -3.30 -15.56
CA TYR A 500 -31.75 -4.58 -15.09
C TYR A 500 -31.96 -5.65 -16.18
N LYS A 501 -31.90 -5.28 -17.45
CA LYS A 501 -32.25 -6.21 -18.54
C LYS A 501 -31.70 -5.77 -19.88
N GLY A 502 -31.04 -6.65 -20.62
CA GLY A 502 -30.68 -6.47 -22.03
C GLY A 502 -29.93 -5.18 -22.38
N ILE A 503 -29.87 -4.91 -23.65
CA ILE A 503 -29.20 -3.74 -24.24
C ILE A 503 -30.09 -3.07 -25.29
N TYR A 504 -29.84 -1.79 -25.52
CA TYR A 504 -30.38 -1.02 -26.64
C TYR A 504 -29.27 -0.70 -27.62
N ARG A 505 -29.55 -0.86 -28.90
CA ARG A 505 -28.77 -0.32 -30.00
C ARG A 505 -29.54 0.87 -30.56
N LEU A 506 -28.91 2.04 -30.55
CA LEU A 506 -29.52 3.30 -31.02
C LEU A 506 -28.73 3.87 -32.16
N ARG A 507 -29.42 4.37 -33.18
CA ARG A 507 -28.86 5.21 -34.23
C ARG A 507 -29.59 6.56 -34.21
N LEU A 508 -28.84 7.64 -34.20
CA LEU A 508 -29.40 8.99 -34.21
C LEU A 508 -29.58 9.53 -35.63
N ASN A 509 -30.52 10.46 -35.80
CA ASN A 509 -30.63 11.24 -37.02
C ASN A 509 -29.38 12.13 -37.24
N GLU A 510 -29.16 12.64 -38.46
CA GLU A 510 -28.01 13.45 -38.79
C GLU A 510 -27.86 14.74 -37.97
N ASP A 511 -28.96 15.28 -37.49
CA ASP A 511 -28.99 16.45 -36.61
C ASP A 511 -28.76 16.11 -35.13
N LEU A 512 -28.69 14.82 -34.80
CA LEU A 512 -28.54 14.25 -33.45
C LEU A 512 -29.68 14.57 -32.47
N ARG A 513 -30.83 15.10 -32.95
CA ARG A 513 -31.93 15.54 -32.10
C ARG A 513 -32.89 14.41 -31.71
N SER A 514 -32.96 13.36 -32.49
CA SER A 514 -33.89 12.25 -32.24
C SER A 514 -33.32 10.91 -32.65
N VAL A 515 -33.85 9.86 -32.08
CA VAL A 515 -33.51 8.47 -32.44
C VAL A 515 -34.12 8.18 -33.82
N LYS A 516 -33.30 7.74 -34.76
CA LYS A 516 -33.69 7.25 -36.09
C LYS A 516 -34.12 5.82 -36.05
N GLU A 517 -33.33 4.99 -35.37
CA GLU A 517 -33.56 3.55 -35.24
C GLU A 517 -33.24 3.12 -33.81
N MET A 518 -34.07 2.24 -33.25
CA MET A 518 -33.88 1.65 -31.93
C MET A 518 -34.21 0.17 -31.97
N GLU A 519 -33.26 -0.61 -31.50
CA GLU A 519 -33.39 -2.06 -31.36
C GLU A 519 -33.18 -2.44 -29.89
N TYR A 520 -34.06 -3.25 -29.34
CA TYR A 520 -33.92 -3.84 -28.00
C TYR A 520 -33.50 -5.30 -28.13
N ILE A 521 -32.39 -5.67 -27.46
CA ILE A 521 -31.83 -7.01 -27.44
C ILE A 521 -31.86 -7.50 -26.01
N GLY A 522 -32.82 -8.40 -25.69
CA GLY A 522 -32.99 -8.94 -24.36
C GLY A 522 -32.08 -10.12 -24.01
N LYS A 523 -31.53 -10.80 -25.06
CA LYS A 523 -30.68 -11.99 -24.94
C LYS A 523 -29.64 -11.97 -26.04
N LEU A 524 -28.44 -12.47 -25.75
CA LEU A 524 -27.34 -12.55 -26.73
C LEU A 524 -27.34 -13.88 -27.50
N GLU A 525 -27.87 -14.95 -26.89
CA GLU A 525 -28.03 -16.30 -27.48
C GLU A 525 -29.37 -16.87 -27.18
N GLU A 526 -29.96 -17.69 -28.10
CA GLU A 526 -31.20 -18.40 -27.86
C GLU A 526 -31.00 -19.44 -26.75
N GLY A 527 -31.95 -19.49 -25.79
CA GLY A 527 -31.87 -20.37 -24.63
C GLY A 527 -31.35 -19.76 -23.35
N ASN A 528 -30.61 -18.62 -23.40
CA ASN A 528 -30.20 -17.90 -22.22
C ASN A 528 -31.39 -17.21 -21.51
N GLU A 529 -31.30 -17.10 -20.19
CA GLU A 529 -32.24 -16.25 -19.43
C GLU A 529 -31.99 -14.76 -19.75
N SER A 530 -33.07 -13.97 -19.75
CA SER A 530 -32.92 -12.52 -19.91
C SER A 530 -32.38 -11.93 -18.61
N GLY A 531 -31.20 -11.33 -18.68
CA GLY A 531 -30.51 -10.74 -17.55
C GLY A 531 -29.82 -9.42 -17.92
N THR A 532 -29.00 -8.93 -17.02
CA THR A 532 -28.15 -7.77 -17.28
C THR A 532 -27.08 -8.13 -18.30
N ILE A 533 -26.97 -7.34 -19.38
CA ILE A 533 -25.90 -7.46 -20.37
C ILE A 533 -24.98 -6.26 -20.20
N ASN A 534 -23.72 -6.50 -19.91
CA ASN A 534 -22.71 -5.46 -19.80
C ASN A 534 -22.19 -5.10 -21.20
N VAL A 535 -21.97 -3.81 -21.43
CA VAL A 535 -21.42 -3.27 -22.70
C VAL A 535 -20.08 -2.64 -22.41
N MET A 536 -19.06 -3.05 -23.16
CA MET A 536 -17.68 -2.65 -22.98
C MET A 536 -17.03 -2.32 -24.35
N LYS A 537 -15.97 -1.54 -24.32
CA LYS A 537 -15.17 -1.28 -25.52
C LYS A 537 -13.77 -1.87 -25.34
N LEU A 538 -13.39 -2.77 -26.24
CA LEU A 538 -12.12 -3.48 -26.21
C LEU A 538 -11.49 -3.45 -27.61
N ARG A 539 -10.28 -2.90 -27.73
CA ARG A 539 -9.56 -2.76 -29.01
C ARG A 539 -10.41 -2.11 -30.12
N GLY A 540 -11.19 -1.08 -29.77
CA GLY A 540 -12.09 -0.39 -30.70
C GLY A 540 -13.39 -1.13 -31.02
N ARG A 541 -13.56 -2.37 -30.61
CA ARG A 541 -14.79 -3.17 -30.77
C ARG A 541 -15.73 -3.02 -29.59
N ILE A 542 -17.00 -3.16 -29.84
CA ILE A 542 -17.99 -3.35 -28.79
C ILE A 542 -18.01 -4.83 -28.39
N VAL A 543 -17.85 -5.07 -27.10
CA VAL A 543 -17.89 -6.38 -26.49
C VAL A 543 -19.02 -6.41 -25.46
N PHE A 544 -19.77 -7.48 -25.45
CA PHE A 544 -20.86 -7.71 -24.52
C PHE A 544 -20.53 -8.88 -23.60
N SER A 545 -21.06 -8.85 -22.40
CA SER A 545 -21.02 -9.98 -21.47
C SER A 545 -22.40 -10.15 -20.83
N ASP A 546 -22.90 -11.39 -20.82
CA ASP A 546 -24.12 -11.79 -20.11
C ASP A 546 -23.82 -12.54 -18.79
N GLY A 547 -22.54 -12.56 -18.38
CA GLY A 547 -22.05 -13.29 -17.21
C GLY A 547 -21.65 -14.73 -17.49
N SER A 548 -22.00 -15.29 -18.64
CA SER A 548 -21.64 -16.66 -19.04
C SER A 548 -20.61 -16.71 -20.17
N LYS A 549 -20.67 -15.78 -21.11
CA LYS A 549 -19.78 -15.68 -22.27
C LYS A 549 -19.56 -14.22 -22.66
N PHE A 550 -18.50 -14.01 -23.47
CA PHE A 550 -18.27 -12.77 -24.20
C PHE A 550 -18.80 -12.86 -25.62
N TYR A 551 -19.39 -11.76 -26.10
CA TYR A 551 -19.89 -11.59 -27.45
C TYR A 551 -19.37 -10.30 -28.05
N THR A 552 -19.39 -10.19 -29.39
CA THR A 552 -19.06 -8.96 -30.12
C THR A 552 -20.04 -8.73 -31.25
N TYR A 553 -20.19 -7.48 -31.65
CA TYR A 553 -20.98 -7.15 -32.83
C TYR A 553 -20.10 -7.24 -34.07
N GLU A 554 -20.57 -7.96 -35.09
CA GLU A 554 -19.92 -8.13 -36.40
C GLU A 554 -20.62 -7.25 -37.41
N ASP A 555 -19.95 -6.16 -37.82
CA ASP A 555 -20.54 -5.15 -38.74
C ASP A 555 -20.91 -5.70 -40.10
N LEU A 556 -20.16 -6.70 -40.61
CA LEU A 556 -20.40 -7.30 -41.92
C LEU A 556 -21.69 -8.12 -42.01
N THR A 557 -22.01 -8.84 -40.94
CA THR A 557 -23.21 -9.69 -40.88
C THR A 557 -24.36 -9.01 -40.18
N GLY A 558 -24.11 -7.93 -39.44
CA GLY A 558 -25.09 -7.25 -38.62
C GLY A 558 -25.53 -8.08 -37.41
N LYS A 559 -24.74 -9.05 -36.95
CA LYS A 559 -25.10 -9.99 -35.86
C LYS A 559 -24.18 -9.84 -34.65
N ILE A 560 -24.71 -10.20 -33.51
CA ILE A 560 -23.93 -10.45 -32.30
C ILE A 560 -23.48 -11.92 -32.36
N VAL A 561 -22.17 -12.14 -32.21
CA VAL A 561 -21.53 -13.46 -32.29
C VAL A 561 -20.63 -13.67 -31.07
N PRO A 562 -20.34 -14.92 -30.65
CA PRO A 562 -19.37 -15.19 -29.60
C PRO A 562 -18.02 -14.54 -29.88
N TYR A 563 -17.35 -14.06 -28.84
CA TYR A 563 -16.01 -13.44 -28.94
C TYR A 563 -14.94 -14.43 -28.48
N ASP A 564 -14.56 -15.33 -29.40
CA ASP A 564 -13.72 -16.50 -29.12
C ASP A 564 -12.33 -16.14 -28.62
N LEU A 565 -11.78 -14.97 -29.00
CA LEU A 565 -10.51 -14.46 -28.47
C LEU A 565 -10.47 -14.33 -26.92
N LEU A 566 -11.61 -14.19 -26.26
CA LEU A 566 -11.71 -14.22 -24.80
C LEU A 566 -12.31 -15.54 -24.29
N ASN A 567 -13.29 -16.08 -25.01
CA ASN A 567 -14.00 -17.28 -24.57
C ASN A 567 -13.10 -18.54 -24.57
N GLU A 568 -12.11 -18.63 -25.47
CA GLU A 568 -11.18 -19.75 -25.51
C GLU A 568 -10.14 -19.72 -24.39
N ASP A 569 -9.52 -18.52 -24.14
CA ASP A 569 -8.38 -18.39 -23.24
C ASP A 569 -8.80 -17.95 -21.81
N PHE A 570 -9.92 -17.21 -21.66
CA PHE A 570 -10.37 -16.62 -20.39
C PHE A 570 -11.90 -16.69 -20.20
N PRO A 571 -12.53 -17.87 -20.32
CA PRO A 571 -13.99 -18.00 -20.13
C PRO A 571 -14.46 -17.60 -18.73
N GLU A 572 -13.60 -17.76 -17.72
CA GLU A 572 -13.89 -17.39 -16.33
C GLU A 572 -14.03 -15.89 -16.09
N LEU A 573 -13.59 -15.04 -17.05
CA LEU A 573 -13.75 -13.59 -16.96
C LEU A 573 -15.09 -13.08 -17.50
N SER A 574 -15.98 -13.97 -17.92
CA SER A 574 -17.27 -13.60 -18.54
C SER A 574 -18.20 -12.78 -17.65
N ASP A 575 -18.00 -12.75 -16.34
CA ASP A 575 -18.71 -11.88 -15.38
C ASP A 575 -18.13 -10.45 -15.29
N THR A 576 -17.16 -10.10 -16.14
CA THR A 576 -16.63 -8.75 -16.23
C THR A 576 -17.73 -7.75 -16.58
N TYR A 577 -17.86 -6.71 -15.76
CA TYR A 577 -18.84 -5.66 -15.98
C TYR A 577 -18.26 -4.36 -16.55
N ARG A 578 -16.95 -4.18 -16.51
CA ARG A 578 -16.24 -3.01 -17.06
C ARG A 578 -14.84 -3.38 -17.52
N VAL A 579 -14.41 -2.75 -18.62
CA VAL A 579 -13.03 -2.80 -19.11
C VAL A 579 -12.49 -1.39 -19.16
N VAL A 580 -11.27 -1.19 -18.65
CA VAL A 580 -10.55 0.08 -18.68
C VAL A 580 -9.23 -0.12 -19.44
N SER A 581 -9.00 0.68 -20.47
CA SER A 581 -7.75 0.64 -21.25
C SER A 581 -6.63 1.31 -20.47
N LEU A 582 -5.53 0.60 -20.23
CA LEU A 582 -4.29 1.16 -19.74
C LEU A 582 -3.49 1.83 -20.88
N ASN A 583 -3.47 1.16 -22.02
CA ASN A 583 -2.95 1.62 -23.32
C ASN A 583 -3.57 0.79 -24.43
N ASN A 584 -3.03 0.86 -25.67
CA ASN A 584 -3.59 0.14 -26.80
C ASN A 584 -3.58 -1.39 -26.69
N ASP A 585 -2.70 -1.94 -25.83
CA ASP A 585 -2.49 -3.39 -25.71
C ASP A 585 -2.68 -3.94 -24.30
N LEU A 586 -2.92 -3.10 -23.31
CA LEU A 586 -3.14 -3.50 -21.91
C LEU A 586 -4.51 -3.03 -21.42
N TYR A 587 -5.27 -3.93 -20.80
CA TYR A 587 -6.64 -3.70 -20.39
C TYR A 587 -6.92 -4.27 -19.01
N TRP A 588 -7.51 -3.47 -18.14
CA TRP A 588 -8.08 -3.92 -16.88
C TRP A 588 -9.49 -4.44 -17.08
N PHE A 589 -9.74 -5.68 -16.69
CA PHE A 589 -11.05 -6.31 -16.58
C PHE A 589 -11.50 -6.21 -15.12
N ILE A 590 -12.64 -5.57 -14.88
CA ILE A 590 -13.18 -5.33 -13.54
C ILE A 590 -14.33 -6.29 -13.30
N ARG A 591 -14.19 -7.11 -12.26
CA ARG A 591 -15.15 -8.10 -11.79
C ARG A 591 -15.60 -7.77 -10.37
N ASN A 592 -16.57 -8.49 -9.82
CA ASN A 592 -16.98 -8.31 -8.43
C ASN A 592 -16.08 -9.04 -7.41
N SER A 593 -15.08 -9.78 -7.88
CA SER A 593 -14.13 -10.54 -7.04
C SER A 593 -12.68 -10.11 -7.17
N GLU A 594 -12.31 -9.51 -8.31
CA GLU A 594 -10.92 -9.17 -8.62
C GLU A 594 -10.79 -8.13 -9.74
N TYR A 595 -9.62 -7.52 -9.84
CA TYR A 595 -9.14 -6.80 -11.03
C TYR A 595 -8.17 -7.70 -11.80
N VAL A 596 -8.36 -7.84 -13.12
CA VAL A 596 -7.49 -8.66 -13.97
C VAL A 596 -6.88 -7.80 -15.08
N LEU A 597 -5.56 -7.79 -15.17
CA LEU A 597 -4.83 -7.12 -16.24
C LEU A 597 -4.50 -8.12 -17.33
N LEU A 598 -5.04 -7.92 -18.53
CA LEU A 598 -4.68 -8.66 -19.72
C LEU A 598 -3.88 -7.79 -20.68
N GLY A 599 -2.85 -8.40 -21.29
CA GLY A 599 -2.11 -7.84 -22.41
C GLY A 599 -2.53 -8.52 -23.72
N TYR A 600 -2.56 -7.77 -24.81
CA TYR A 600 -2.78 -8.33 -26.14
C TYR A 600 -1.48 -8.37 -26.94
N GLU A 601 -0.97 -9.58 -27.16
CA GLU A 601 0.32 -9.83 -27.80
C GLU A 601 0.18 -10.99 -28.80
N SER A 602 0.80 -10.85 -29.97
CA SER A 602 0.83 -11.92 -30.99
C SER A 602 -0.54 -12.50 -31.36
N GLY A 603 -1.58 -11.65 -31.38
CA GLY A 603 -2.93 -12.06 -31.80
C GLY A 603 -3.80 -12.65 -30.69
N ARG A 604 -3.32 -12.77 -29.44
CA ARG A 604 -4.03 -13.35 -28.31
C ARG A 604 -3.93 -12.49 -27.05
N PHE A 605 -4.88 -12.65 -26.14
CA PHE A 605 -4.79 -12.10 -24.79
C PHE A 605 -3.88 -12.96 -23.92
N GLN A 606 -3.15 -12.31 -23.02
CA GLN A 606 -2.27 -12.95 -22.04
C GLN A 606 -2.51 -12.34 -20.67
N LEU A 607 -2.55 -13.18 -19.67
CA LEU A 607 -2.64 -12.74 -18.28
C LEU A 607 -1.34 -12.03 -17.87
N LYS A 608 -1.46 -10.81 -17.37
CA LYS A 608 -0.35 -10.04 -16.80
C LYS A 608 -0.42 -9.97 -15.29
N GLN A 609 -1.62 -9.78 -14.72
CA GLN A 609 -1.80 -9.67 -13.28
C GLN A 609 -3.23 -10.03 -12.87
N ARG A 610 -3.39 -10.64 -11.67
CA ARG A 610 -4.66 -10.76 -10.94
C ARG A 610 -4.52 -10.09 -9.58
N ILE A 611 -5.51 -9.32 -9.19
CA ILE A 611 -5.58 -8.60 -7.92
C ILE A 611 -6.92 -8.91 -7.27
N PRO A 612 -6.97 -9.93 -6.40
CA PRO A 612 -8.20 -10.34 -5.74
C PRO A 612 -8.66 -9.29 -4.72
N PHE A 613 -9.96 -9.14 -4.54
CA PHE A 613 -10.53 -8.18 -3.60
C PHE A 613 -10.21 -8.49 -2.13
N THR A 614 -9.74 -9.69 -1.82
CA THR A 614 -9.22 -10.04 -0.49
C THR A 614 -7.97 -9.23 -0.08
N LEU A 615 -7.29 -8.61 -1.04
CA LEU A 615 -6.17 -7.69 -0.75
C LEU A 615 -6.64 -6.32 -0.26
N PHE A 616 -7.92 -5.98 -0.40
CA PHE A 616 -8.51 -4.70 0.01
C PHE A 616 -9.36 -4.91 1.25
N ASP A 617 -9.23 -4.04 2.25
CA ASP A 617 -10.09 -4.08 3.45
C ASP A 617 -11.50 -3.58 3.12
N ASN A 618 -11.57 -2.56 2.27
CA ASN A 618 -12.80 -1.94 1.81
C ASN A 618 -12.86 -1.94 0.28
N PRO A 619 -13.12 -3.10 -0.37
CA PRO A 619 -13.21 -3.15 -1.82
C PRO A 619 -14.35 -2.28 -2.32
N THR A 620 -14.46 -2.17 -3.64
CA THR A 620 -15.57 -1.48 -4.28
C THR A 620 -16.91 -2.17 -4.00
N ILE A 621 -18.00 -1.42 -4.11
CA ILE A 621 -19.37 -1.98 -4.10
C ILE A 621 -19.60 -2.74 -5.41
N GLU A 622 -20.37 -3.81 -5.34
CA GLU A 622 -20.73 -4.66 -6.48
C GLU A 622 -21.19 -3.84 -7.69
N ASP A 623 -20.65 -4.16 -8.86
CA ASP A 623 -20.88 -3.47 -10.14
C ASP A 623 -20.52 -1.97 -10.19
N ARG A 624 -19.79 -1.45 -9.20
CA ARG A 624 -19.46 -0.02 -9.09
C ARG A 624 -17.98 0.30 -9.16
N GLY A 625 -17.13 -0.70 -9.25
CA GLY A 625 -15.69 -0.50 -9.35
C GLY A 625 -15.27 0.29 -10.58
N ASN A 626 -14.23 1.08 -10.42
CA ASN A 626 -13.61 1.83 -11.50
C ASN A 626 -12.09 1.91 -11.30
N ILE A 627 -11.39 2.14 -12.40
CA ILE A 627 -9.94 2.36 -12.42
C ILE A 627 -9.69 3.63 -13.22
N TYR A 628 -8.98 4.56 -12.63
CA TYR A 628 -8.43 5.71 -13.34
C TYR A 628 -7.02 5.38 -13.81
N VAL A 629 -6.72 5.69 -15.06
CA VAL A 629 -5.39 5.55 -15.63
C VAL A 629 -4.84 6.95 -15.91
N ALA A 630 -3.75 7.28 -15.22
CA ALA A 630 -3.07 8.56 -15.41
C ALA A 630 -2.27 8.58 -16.73
N SER A 631 -1.85 9.77 -17.15
CA SER A 631 -1.11 9.97 -18.41
C SER A 631 0.25 9.26 -18.46
N ASP A 632 0.85 8.97 -17.29
CA ASP A 632 2.09 8.20 -17.14
C ASP A 632 1.86 6.68 -17.15
N GLY A 633 0.61 6.23 -17.26
CA GLY A 633 0.21 4.83 -17.24
C GLY A 633 0.04 4.25 -15.83
N THR A 634 0.12 5.06 -14.77
CA THR A 634 -0.19 4.61 -13.41
C THR A 634 -1.69 4.34 -13.27
N SER A 635 -2.05 3.19 -12.71
CA SER A 635 -3.44 2.81 -12.45
C SER A 635 -3.83 3.09 -11.00
N TYR A 636 -5.01 3.66 -10.80
CA TYR A 636 -5.59 3.95 -9.51
C TYR A 636 -6.95 3.26 -9.39
N PHE A 637 -7.12 2.45 -8.37
CA PHE A 637 -8.37 1.75 -8.07
C PHE A 637 -9.25 2.63 -7.18
N CYS A 638 -10.50 2.80 -7.58
CA CYS A 638 -11.52 3.51 -6.79
C CYS A 638 -12.11 2.55 -5.76
N LEU A 639 -11.99 2.87 -4.47
CA LEU A 639 -12.38 2.01 -3.35
C LEU A 639 -13.48 2.65 -2.49
N ASN A 640 -14.04 1.87 -1.59
CA ASN A 640 -14.93 2.39 -0.57
C ASN A 640 -14.11 3.03 0.56
N GLY A 641 -14.15 4.36 0.64
CA GLY A 641 -13.41 5.15 1.64
C GLY A 641 -12.04 5.68 1.17
N GLY A 642 -11.59 5.34 -0.04
CA GLY A 642 -10.27 5.75 -0.52
C GLY A 642 -9.95 5.37 -1.95
N ILE A 643 -8.68 5.38 -2.25
CA ILE A 643 -8.11 4.96 -3.53
C ILE A 643 -6.87 4.09 -3.29
N ALA A 644 -6.54 3.23 -4.25
CA ALA A 644 -5.28 2.50 -4.22
C ALA A 644 -4.51 2.73 -5.52
N ARG A 645 -3.19 2.90 -5.41
CA ARG A 645 -2.26 3.04 -6.54
C ARG A 645 -1.62 1.68 -6.83
N TYR A 646 -1.58 1.28 -8.08
CA TYR A 646 -0.88 0.09 -8.55
C TYR A 646 0.49 0.45 -9.13
N ASP A 647 1.52 -0.17 -8.58
CA ASP A 647 2.90 -0.09 -9.08
C ASP A 647 3.21 -1.30 -9.98
N ARG A 648 3.14 -1.12 -11.30
CA ARG A 648 3.36 -2.19 -12.28
C ARG A 648 4.81 -2.70 -12.35
N TYR A 649 5.76 -1.98 -11.77
CA TYR A 649 7.17 -2.37 -11.80
C TYR A 649 7.54 -3.27 -10.62
N ARG A 650 6.67 -3.38 -9.62
CA ARG A 650 6.79 -4.38 -8.56
C ARG A 650 6.08 -5.67 -9.00
N ASN A 651 6.87 -6.68 -9.32
CA ASN A 651 6.35 -8.02 -9.56
C ASN A 651 5.85 -8.60 -8.24
N TYR A 652 4.56 -8.56 -8.03
CA TYR A 652 3.93 -9.36 -6.99
C TYR A 652 3.91 -10.82 -7.46
N VAL A 653 4.91 -11.56 -7.06
CA VAL A 653 4.82 -13.02 -7.06
C VAL A 653 4.35 -13.37 -5.66
N ASP A 654 3.13 -13.88 -5.55
CA ASP A 654 2.68 -14.49 -4.29
C ASP A 654 3.57 -15.70 -4.02
N THR A 655 4.68 -15.47 -3.32
CA THR A 655 5.62 -16.50 -2.91
C THR A 655 5.18 -17.15 -1.61
N THR A 656 4.07 -16.72 -1.02
CA THR A 656 3.49 -17.35 0.16
C THR A 656 2.85 -18.69 -0.23
N ARG A 657 3.66 -19.67 -0.57
CA ARG A 657 3.27 -21.06 -0.38
C ARG A 657 3.24 -21.29 1.13
N VAL A 658 2.13 -20.93 1.75
CA VAL A 658 1.85 -21.37 3.11
C VAL A 658 1.70 -22.89 2.99
N PRO A 659 2.63 -23.69 3.55
CA PRO A 659 2.44 -25.13 3.55
C PRO A 659 1.15 -25.43 4.31
N LEU A 660 0.25 -26.18 3.69
CA LEU A 660 -0.92 -26.70 4.39
C LEU A 660 -0.41 -27.57 5.54
N SER A 661 -0.53 -27.07 6.76
CA SER A 661 -0.28 -27.87 7.96
C SER A 661 -1.62 -28.26 8.58
N LEU A 662 -1.78 -29.54 8.88
CA LEU A 662 -2.89 -30.03 9.68
C LEU A 662 -2.60 -29.68 11.14
N SER A 663 -3.24 -28.63 11.65
CA SER A 663 -3.06 -28.20 13.04
C SER A 663 -3.79 -29.10 14.03
N GLN A 664 -4.88 -29.73 13.62
CA GLN A 664 -5.64 -30.64 14.47
C GLN A 664 -6.54 -31.57 13.65
N VAL A 665 -6.57 -32.84 14.01
CA VAL A 665 -7.58 -33.81 13.54
C VAL A 665 -8.50 -34.16 14.70
N ARG A 666 -9.81 -34.01 14.52
CA ARG A 666 -10.80 -34.37 15.53
C ARG A 666 -11.67 -35.51 15.02
N ALA A 667 -11.84 -36.56 15.83
CA ALA A 667 -12.85 -37.58 15.58
C ALA A 667 -14.18 -37.17 16.22
N TYR A 668 -15.26 -37.29 15.47
CA TYR A 668 -16.61 -37.05 15.98
C TYR A 668 -17.19 -38.36 16.51
N ASN A 669 -17.44 -38.40 17.81
CA ASN A 669 -18.17 -39.52 18.44
C ASN A 669 -19.69 -39.27 18.36
N ARG A 670 -20.37 -40.01 17.50
CA ARG A 670 -21.83 -39.91 17.29
C ARG A 670 -22.66 -40.27 18.53
N HIS A 671 -22.11 -41.06 19.44
CA HIS A 671 -22.86 -41.50 20.64
C HIS A 671 -22.81 -40.45 21.77
N GLU A 672 -21.72 -39.72 21.86
CA GLU A 672 -21.51 -38.68 22.89
C GLU A 672 -21.77 -37.28 22.37
N ASN A 673 -21.96 -37.13 21.07
CA ASN A 673 -22.12 -35.82 20.38
C ASN A 673 -20.95 -34.87 20.62
N GLU A 674 -19.75 -35.39 20.77
CA GLU A 674 -18.52 -34.65 21.11
C GLU A 674 -17.41 -34.88 20.08
N PHE A 675 -16.56 -33.88 19.91
CA PHE A 675 -15.33 -33.96 19.12
C PHE A 675 -14.16 -34.24 20.04
N ALA A 676 -13.49 -35.38 19.86
CA ALA A 676 -12.24 -35.68 20.57
C ALA A 676 -11.04 -35.43 19.64
N PRO A 677 -9.96 -34.76 20.13
CA PRO A 677 -8.74 -34.63 19.36
C PRO A 677 -8.12 -36.00 19.13
N LEU A 678 -7.65 -36.25 17.91
CA LEU A 678 -6.84 -37.41 17.60
C LEU A 678 -5.36 -37.03 17.67
N PRO A 679 -4.49 -37.85 18.24
CA PRO A 679 -3.06 -37.60 18.22
C PRO A 679 -2.59 -37.56 16.76
N CYS A 680 -1.97 -36.48 16.35
CA CYS A 680 -1.26 -36.39 15.09
C CYS A 680 0.06 -37.12 15.25
N LYS A 681 0.22 -38.27 14.56
CA LYS A 681 1.51 -38.95 14.43
C LYS A 681 2.23 -38.48 13.18
#